data_3ce2177ead4a7c9b1be1a2f73bec6eae
#
_entry.id   3ce2177ead4a7c9b1be1a2f73bec6eae
#
_cell.length_a   1.000
_cell.length_b   1.000
_cell.length_c   1.000
_cell.angle_alpha   90.00
_cell.angle_beta   90.00
_cell.angle_gamma   90.00
#
_symmetry.space_group_name_H-M   'P 1'
#
loop_
_entity.id
_entity.type
_entity.pdbx_description
1 polymer ?
#
loop_
_entity_poly.entity_id
_entity_poly.type
_entity_poly.pdbx_seq_one_letter_code
_entity_poly.pdbx_strand_id
1 'polypeptide(L)'
;RLRCFITCSKGFGILGSSVCFLKLSLVSAGIPYKQLTVGIPKEIFENELRVAISPAGVDALIKQGFNVVVESGAGDAAKFPDEMYTKAGAAVKDVKDVLASDVVLKVRAPMLNPVLGVHETELMKEGATLVSFIYPAQNSELMACLAKRKATVLAMDQVPRVTIAQGYDALSSMANIAGYKAVVLAANNFGRFFTGQITAAGKVPPAKVLIIGGGVAGLAAAGSARAMGAIVRGFDTRAAALEQFKSLGAEPLEVDVKESGEGQGGYAKEMSKEFIEAEMKLFAKQCLDVDILISTALIPGGFLVTKRMLDMFKRPTDPPEYNYVYMLPAGVFVGGYAAALHSGYNIEQMMYLGSGLCCVGALGGLSTQSTARLGNALGMIGVAGGIAATLGVLKPSPELLGQMSAAMAVGGTAGLAIAKKIQISDLPQLVAAFHSLVGLAAVLTCVAEYMVEYPHFATDPAANLTKIVAYLGTYIGGVTFSGSLVAYGKLQGLLSSAPLLLPGRHALNAGLMAASVGGIVPYMLDPSYTMGITCLGSVSALSAVMGVTLTAAIGGADMPVVITVLNSYSGWALCAEGFLLNNNLLTIVGALIGSSGAILSYIMCVAMNRSLANVILGGYGTSSTGTGKPMEITGTHTEVNVEQTTDMIKEAQTIIIVPGYGLCAAKAQYPIADLVKTLTEQGKQVRFGIHPVAGRMPGQLNVLLAEAGVPYDVVLEMDEINDDFPETDLVLVIGANDTVNSASQEDPNSIIAGMPVLEVWKSKQVIVMKRSLGVGYAAVDNPIFYKPNTSMLLGDAKKTCDALSAKVREG
;
A
#
# COMPACT_ATOMS: atom_id res chain seq x y z
N ARG A 1 -4.29 24.99 -5.15
CA ARG A 1 -3.12 25.02 -4.23
C ARG A 1 -2.43 23.65 -4.28
N LEU A 2 -1.51 23.47 -5.22
CA LEU A 2 -0.59 22.34 -5.25
C LEU A 2 0.60 22.65 -4.33
N ARG A 3 0.82 21.85 -3.31
CA ARG A 3 2.07 21.85 -2.54
C ARG A 3 3.07 20.91 -3.21
N CYS A 4 4.14 21.47 -3.76
CA CYS A 4 5.32 20.72 -4.19
C CYS A 4 6.09 20.20 -2.98
N PHE A 5 6.39 18.90 -2.97
CA PHE A 5 7.39 18.30 -2.08
C PHE A 5 8.78 18.53 -2.67
N ILE A 6 9.66 19.15 -1.91
CA ILE A 6 11.08 19.30 -2.24
C ILE A 6 11.86 18.39 -1.28
N THR A 7 12.50 17.37 -1.84
CA THR A 7 13.51 16.59 -1.13
C THR A 7 14.84 17.34 -1.15
N CYS A 8 15.35 17.69 0.01
CA CYS A 8 16.67 18.31 0.19
C CYS A 8 17.67 17.25 0.65
N SER A 9 18.62 16.87 -0.23
CA SER A 9 19.78 16.07 0.16
C SER A 9 20.82 16.98 0.83
N LYS A 10 21.14 16.73 2.11
CA LYS A 10 22.24 17.41 2.80
C LYS A 10 23.53 16.62 2.63
N GLY A 11 24.48 17.20 1.90
CA GLY A 11 25.89 16.86 1.99
C GLY A 11 26.57 17.71 3.08
N PHE A 12 27.36 17.07 3.94
CA PHE A 12 28.15 17.71 4.99
C PHE A 12 29.30 18.53 4.39
N GLY A 13 29.49 19.73 4.92
CA GLY A 13 30.68 20.56 4.68
C GLY A 13 30.66 21.80 5.59
N ILE A 14 31.48 21.78 6.62
CA ILE A 14 31.75 22.89 7.55
C ILE A 14 32.53 23.96 6.80
N LEU A 15 32.04 25.20 6.73
CA LEU A 15 32.80 26.49 6.84
C LEU A 15 31.93 27.68 6.33
N GLY A 16 31.83 28.68 7.18
CA GLY A 16 31.55 30.07 6.75
C GLY A 16 30.10 30.58 6.87
N SER A 17 29.80 31.19 7.99
CA SER A 17 28.55 31.84 8.39
C SER A 17 28.20 33.16 7.67
N SER A 18 28.48 33.33 6.37
CA SER A 18 28.16 34.60 5.68
C SER A 18 27.58 34.45 4.28
N VAL A 19 27.30 33.24 3.80
CA VAL A 19 26.78 33.03 2.43
C VAL A 19 25.35 32.44 2.41
N CYS A 20 24.73 32.23 3.57
CA CYS A 20 23.43 31.55 3.66
C CYS A 20 22.21 32.45 3.42
N PHE A 21 22.37 33.79 3.37
CA PHE A 21 21.25 34.73 3.19
C PHE A 21 20.92 35.10 1.74
N LEU A 22 21.75 34.75 0.76
CA LEU A 22 21.51 35.12 -0.65
C LEU A 22 20.97 33.99 -1.53
N LYS A 23 20.75 32.78 -0.98
CA LYS A 23 20.15 31.64 -1.71
C LYS A 23 18.69 31.33 -1.36
N LEU A 24 18.05 32.11 -0.50
CA LEU A 24 16.64 31.94 -0.12
C LEU A 24 15.65 32.76 -0.95
N SER A 25 16.09 33.47 -1.97
CA SER A 25 15.23 34.27 -2.85
C SER A 25 14.98 33.68 -4.24
N LEU A 26 15.35 32.44 -4.47
CA LEU A 26 14.92 31.68 -5.64
C LEU A 26 13.92 30.60 -5.21
N VAL A 27 12.82 31.00 -4.59
CA VAL A 27 11.53 30.36 -4.87
C VAL A 27 11.34 30.59 -6.37
N SER A 28 11.50 29.55 -7.19
CA SER A 28 11.25 29.67 -8.62
C SER A 28 9.82 30.17 -8.77
N ALA A 29 9.67 31.43 -9.14
CA ALA A 29 8.41 31.96 -9.59
C ALA A 29 7.94 31.00 -10.69
N GLY A 30 6.77 30.37 -10.52
CA GLY A 30 6.25 29.44 -11.51
C GLY A 30 6.24 30.12 -12.89
N ILE A 31 6.49 29.35 -13.94
CA ILE A 31 6.48 29.86 -15.31
C ILE A 31 5.07 30.40 -15.58
N PRO A 32 4.91 31.68 -15.96
CA PRO A 32 3.60 32.24 -16.29
C PRO A 32 2.96 31.48 -17.46
N TYR A 33 1.67 31.20 -17.40
CA TYR A 33 0.94 30.47 -18.44
C TYR A 33 1.14 31.05 -19.85
N LYS A 34 1.32 32.35 -19.98
CA LYS A 34 1.61 33.04 -21.25
C LYS A 34 2.94 32.64 -21.89
N GLN A 35 3.84 32.05 -21.15
CA GLN A 35 5.14 31.55 -21.65
C GLN A 35 5.11 30.07 -21.98
N LEU A 36 4.02 29.36 -21.63
CA LEU A 36 3.86 27.94 -21.87
C LEU A 36 3.05 27.70 -23.14
N THR A 37 3.54 26.77 -23.96
CA THR A 37 2.86 26.34 -25.17
C THR A 37 2.32 24.94 -24.97
N VAL A 38 1.04 24.74 -25.28
CA VAL A 38 0.34 23.45 -25.24
C VAL A 38 0.20 22.97 -26.67
N GLY A 39 0.79 21.82 -26.98
CA GLY A 39 0.76 21.16 -28.28
C GLY A 39 -0.24 20.02 -28.35
N ILE A 40 -1.02 19.99 -29.41
CA ILE A 40 -2.02 18.94 -29.68
C ILE A 40 -1.65 18.28 -31.03
N PRO A 41 -0.86 17.22 -31.03
CA PRO A 41 -0.53 16.50 -32.27
C PRO A 41 -1.70 15.66 -32.75
N LYS A 42 -1.66 15.32 -34.03
CA LYS A 42 -2.56 14.35 -34.66
C LYS A 42 -2.27 12.94 -34.12
N GLU A 43 -3.31 12.19 -33.80
CA GLU A 43 -3.14 10.78 -33.43
C GLU A 43 -2.77 9.94 -34.64
N ILE A 44 -1.72 9.15 -34.49
CA ILE A 44 -1.16 8.30 -35.54
C ILE A 44 -1.41 6.80 -35.32
N PHE A 45 -2.03 6.46 -34.17
CA PHE A 45 -2.42 5.07 -33.87
C PHE A 45 -3.50 4.61 -34.86
N GLU A 46 -3.40 3.38 -35.32
CA GLU A 46 -4.33 2.81 -36.28
C GLU A 46 -5.79 2.88 -35.77
N ASN A 47 -6.69 3.43 -36.58
CA ASN A 47 -8.11 3.64 -36.26
C ASN A 47 -8.39 4.55 -35.06
N GLU A 48 -7.44 5.36 -34.59
CA GLU A 48 -7.71 6.38 -33.59
C GLU A 48 -8.26 7.64 -34.27
N LEU A 49 -9.53 7.92 -33.99
CA LEU A 49 -10.25 9.03 -34.62
C LEU A 49 -10.45 10.22 -33.66
N ARG A 50 -10.02 10.07 -32.41
CA ARG A 50 -10.15 11.13 -31.39
C ARG A 50 -9.01 12.12 -31.49
N VAL A 51 -9.22 13.28 -30.91
CA VAL A 51 -8.20 14.31 -30.66
C VAL A 51 -8.14 14.60 -29.15
N ALA A 52 -6.99 14.97 -28.65
CA ALA A 52 -6.78 15.10 -27.18
C ALA A 52 -7.65 16.19 -26.53
N ILE A 53 -8.01 17.24 -27.27
CA ILE A 53 -8.83 18.34 -26.77
C ILE A 53 -9.75 18.89 -27.86
N SER A 54 -10.98 19.25 -27.51
CA SER A 54 -11.94 19.88 -28.39
C SER A 54 -11.64 21.40 -28.55
N PRO A 55 -12.17 22.08 -29.59
CA PRO A 55 -12.05 23.54 -29.73
C PRO A 55 -12.54 24.32 -28.49
N ALA A 56 -13.59 23.84 -27.81
CA ALA A 56 -14.08 24.44 -26.57
C ALA A 56 -13.06 24.34 -25.43
N GLY A 57 -12.32 23.21 -25.36
CA GLY A 57 -11.23 23.03 -24.40
C GLY A 57 -10.04 23.93 -24.72
N VAL A 58 -9.74 24.17 -26.00
CA VAL A 58 -8.72 25.12 -26.44
C VAL A 58 -9.08 26.54 -26.02
N ASP A 59 -10.31 26.97 -26.23
CA ASP A 59 -10.82 28.27 -25.77
C ASP A 59 -10.63 28.47 -24.25
N ALA A 60 -10.90 27.39 -23.46
CA ALA A 60 -10.70 27.43 -22.03
C ALA A 60 -9.21 27.59 -21.64
N LEU A 61 -8.28 26.91 -22.35
CA LEU A 61 -6.84 27.05 -22.09
C LEU A 61 -6.33 28.45 -22.46
N ILE A 62 -6.79 29.01 -23.57
CA ILE A 62 -6.43 30.35 -24.00
C ILE A 62 -6.94 31.41 -23.03
N LYS A 63 -8.16 31.26 -22.51
CA LYS A 63 -8.70 32.12 -21.43
C LYS A 63 -7.88 32.11 -20.15
N GLN A 64 -7.19 30.98 -19.89
CA GLN A 64 -6.23 30.87 -18.78
C GLN A 64 -4.88 31.51 -19.08
N GLY A 65 -4.62 31.83 -20.34
CA GLY A 65 -3.41 32.51 -20.81
C GLY A 65 -2.36 31.61 -21.46
N PHE A 66 -2.65 30.34 -21.76
CA PHE A 66 -1.74 29.45 -22.47
C PHE A 66 -1.68 29.80 -23.97
N ASN A 67 -0.54 29.56 -24.58
CA ASN A 67 -0.43 29.49 -26.04
C ASN A 67 -0.77 28.08 -26.49
N VAL A 68 -1.70 27.92 -27.42
CA VAL A 68 -2.12 26.60 -27.91
C VAL A 68 -1.75 26.44 -29.37
N VAL A 69 -1.09 25.32 -29.67
CA VAL A 69 -0.73 24.93 -31.06
C VAL A 69 -1.33 23.56 -31.37
N VAL A 70 -1.95 23.44 -32.52
CA VAL A 70 -2.63 22.22 -33.00
C VAL A 70 -2.01 21.79 -34.32
N GLU A 71 -1.76 20.50 -34.48
CA GLU A 71 -1.29 19.94 -35.76
C GLU A 71 -2.39 20.03 -36.82
N SER A 72 -2.03 20.42 -38.04
CA SER A 72 -2.99 20.48 -39.14
C SER A 72 -3.70 19.15 -39.37
N GLY A 73 -5.02 19.18 -39.39
CA GLY A 73 -5.87 18.02 -39.55
C GLY A 73 -5.95 17.11 -38.35
N ALA A 74 -5.48 17.52 -37.15
CA ALA A 74 -5.52 16.72 -35.93
C ALA A 74 -6.95 16.39 -35.48
N GLY A 75 -7.89 17.30 -35.68
CA GLY A 75 -9.28 17.13 -35.29
C GLY A 75 -10.24 16.66 -36.38
N ASP A 76 -9.79 16.53 -37.63
CA ASP A 76 -10.68 16.23 -38.79
C ASP A 76 -11.47 14.93 -38.60
N ALA A 77 -10.82 13.87 -38.12
CA ALA A 77 -11.47 12.59 -37.86
C ALA A 77 -12.53 12.68 -36.75
N ALA A 78 -12.32 13.59 -35.79
CA ALA A 78 -13.29 13.90 -34.72
C ALA A 78 -14.35 14.95 -35.12
N LYS A 79 -14.37 15.39 -36.40
CA LYS A 79 -15.26 16.43 -36.92
C LYS A 79 -14.96 17.83 -36.37
N PHE A 80 -13.71 18.10 -36.02
CA PHE A 80 -13.20 19.40 -35.63
C PHE A 80 -12.13 19.87 -36.63
N PRO A 81 -12.53 20.53 -37.76
CA PRO A 81 -11.59 21.04 -38.73
C PRO A 81 -10.70 22.16 -38.18
N ASP A 82 -9.55 22.40 -38.78
CA ASP A 82 -8.56 23.40 -38.36
C ASP A 82 -9.14 24.79 -38.15
N GLU A 83 -10.17 25.17 -38.93
CA GLU A 83 -10.88 26.44 -38.82
C GLU A 83 -11.56 26.62 -37.44
N MET A 84 -12.05 25.53 -36.83
CA MET A 84 -12.66 25.61 -35.49
C MET A 84 -11.60 25.88 -34.42
N TYR A 85 -10.42 25.32 -34.57
CA TYR A 85 -9.30 25.54 -33.64
C TYR A 85 -8.73 26.94 -33.79
N THR A 86 -8.58 27.44 -35.03
CA THR A 86 -8.14 28.80 -35.30
C THR A 86 -9.14 29.82 -34.77
N LYS A 87 -10.46 29.57 -34.91
CA LYS A 87 -11.50 30.41 -34.35
C LYS A 87 -11.50 30.41 -32.81
N ALA A 88 -11.11 29.30 -32.18
CA ALA A 88 -10.92 29.21 -30.74
C ALA A 88 -9.61 29.89 -30.28
N GLY A 89 -8.75 30.35 -31.20
CA GLY A 89 -7.54 31.11 -30.92
C GLY A 89 -6.25 30.25 -30.94
N ALA A 90 -6.28 28.98 -31.34
CA ALA A 90 -5.09 28.16 -31.52
C ALA A 90 -4.36 28.52 -32.81
N ALA A 91 -3.04 28.33 -32.82
CA ALA A 91 -2.25 28.35 -34.05
C ALA A 91 -2.14 26.94 -34.63
N VAL A 92 -2.46 26.78 -35.93
CA VAL A 92 -2.27 25.51 -36.64
C VAL A 92 -0.84 25.45 -37.15
N LYS A 93 -0.12 24.35 -36.86
CA LYS A 93 1.29 24.16 -37.16
C LYS A 93 1.62 22.74 -37.67
N ASP A 94 2.86 22.53 -38.02
CA ASP A 94 3.41 21.19 -38.40
C ASP A 94 3.69 20.35 -37.13
N VAL A 95 3.70 19.02 -37.30
CA VAL A 95 3.90 18.02 -36.24
C VAL A 95 5.14 18.28 -35.39
N LYS A 96 6.25 18.68 -36.00
CA LYS A 96 7.51 18.97 -35.28
C LYS A 96 7.40 20.13 -34.30
N ASP A 97 6.75 21.22 -34.71
CA ASP A 97 6.53 22.39 -33.87
C ASP A 97 5.57 22.09 -32.74
N VAL A 98 4.57 21.23 -33.00
CA VAL A 98 3.56 20.86 -32.02
C VAL A 98 4.14 19.94 -30.96
N LEU A 99 4.92 18.91 -31.35
CA LEU A 99 5.58 18.01 -30.39
C LEU A 99 6.70 18.71 -29.59
N ALA A 100 7.31 19.76 -30.13
CA ALA A 100 8.30 20.57 -29.40
C ALA A 100 7.72 21.54 -28.37
N SER A 101 6.42 21.42 -28.03
CA SER A 101 5.74 22.25 -27.04
C SER A 101 6.14 21.93 -25.60
N ASP A 102 5.87 22.84 -24.65
CA ASP A 102 6.18 22.64 -23.23
C ASP A 102 5.25 21.62 -22.59
N VAL A 103 4.00 21.57 -23.03
CA VAL A 103 2.98 20.59 -22.62
C VAL A 103 2.40 19.93 -23.87
N VAL A 104 2.46 18.62 -23.96
CA VAL A 104 1.92 17.86 -25.09
C VAL A 104 0.71 17.07 -24.61
N LEU A 105 -0.44 17.25 -25.27
CA LEU A 105 -1.67 16.53 -24.97
C LEU A 105 -1.92 15.48 -26.07
N LYS A 106 -1.99 14.21 -25.70
CA LYS A 106 -2.30 13.09 -26.60
C LYS A 106 -3.34 12.16 -26.00
N VAL A 107 -4.08 11.47 -26.86
CA VAL A 107 -4.93 10.35 -26.44
C VAL A 107 -4.08 9.09 -26.30
N ARG A 108 -3.40 8.68 -27.36
CA ARG A 108 -2.54 7.48 -27.35
C ARG A 108 -1.10 7.80 -26.94
N ALA A 109 -0.46 6.82 -26.33
CA ALA A 109 0.96 6.90 -26.00
C ALA A 109 1.80 7.27 -27.22
N PRO A 110 2.87 8.06 -27.07
CA PRO A 110 3.79 8.36 -28.16
C PRO A 110 4.36 7.09 -28.79
N MET A 111 4.46 7.06 -30.10
CA MET A 111 4.93 5.92 -30.87
C MET A 111 5.82 6.34 -32.05
N LEU A 112 6.31 5.36 -32.80
CA LEU A 112 7.08 5.63 -34.03
C LEU A 112 6.16 6.29 -35.06
N ASN A 113 6.52 7.51 -35.49
CA ASN A 113 5.78 8.21 -36.53
C ASN A 113 6.09 7.59 -37.91
N PRO A 114 5.10 6.99 -38.59
CA PRO A 114 5.35 6.26 -39.84
C PRO A 114 5.74 7.19 -41.00
N VAL A 115 5.39 8.47 -40.92
CA VAL A 115 5.69 9.47 -41.97
C VAL A 115 7.10 10.03 -41.80
N LEU A 116 7.50 10.31 -40.56
CA LEU A 116 8.78 10.93 -40.25
C LEU A 116 9.90 9.90 -40.00
N GLY A 117 9.56 8.63 -39.76
CA GLY A 117 10.53 7.57 -39.47
C GLY A 117 11.27 7.72 -38.14
N VAL A 118 10.78 8.61 -37.23
CA VAL A 118 11.34 8.87 -35.89
C VAL A 118 10.28 8.67 -34.84
N HIS A 119 10.69 8.31 -33.61
CA HIS A 119 9.77 8.18 -32.50
C HIS A 119 9.32 9.55 -32.02
N GLU A 120 8.02 9.74 -31.76
CA GLU A 120 7.44 11.03 -31.33
C GLU A 120 8.14 11.61 -30.09
N THR A 121 8.63 10.78 -29.19
CA THR A 121 9.41 11.25 -28.03
C THR A 121 10.71 11.94 -28.40
N GLU A 122 11.28 11.67 -29.59
CA GLU A 122 12.48 12.34 -30.04
C GLU A 122 12.24 13.77 -30.51
N LEU A 123 11.01 14.05 -30.92
CA LEU A 123 10.56 15.39 -31.33
C LEU A 123 10.12 16.25 -30.13
N MET A 124 9.84 15.62 -28.98
CA MET A 124 9.46 16.33 -27.76
C MET A 124 10.64 17.12 -27.19
N LYS A 125 10.33 18.29 -26.63
CA LYS A 125 11.30 19.12 -25.91
C LYS A 125 11.82 18.37 -24.67
N GLU A 126 13.10 18.51 -24.33
CA GLU A 126 13.64 17.98 -23.09
C GLU A 126 12.96 18.64 -21.88
N GLY A 127 12.48 17.84 -20.94
CA GLY A 127 11.75 18.32 -19.78
C GLY A 127 10.29 18.70 -20.04
N ALA A 128 9.74 18.44 -21.24
CA ALA A 128 8.34 18.70 -21.56
C ALA A 128 7.39 17.88 -20.67
N THR A 129 6.17 18.38 -20.48
CA THR A 129 5.09 17.65 -19.81
C THR A 129 4.22 16.92 -20.84
N LEU A 130 4.05 15.63 -20.69
CA LEU A 130 3.15 14.82 -21.51
C LEU A 130 1.92 14.41 -20.70
N VAL A 131 0.72 14.66 -21.23
CA VAL A 131 -0.56 14.15 -20.68
C VAL A 131 -1.15 13.19 -21.71
N SER A 132 -1.22 11.91 -21.37
CA SER A 132 -1.68 10.87 -22.30
C SER A 132 -2.03 9.57 -21.55
N PHE A 133 -2.72 8.64 -22.23
CA PHE A 133 -2.82 7.24 -21.78
C PHE A 133 -1.50 6.54 -22.12
N ILE A 134 -0.77 6.12 -21.11
CA ILE A 134 0.61 5.60 -21.26
C ILE A 134 0.68 4.08 -21.10
N TYR A 135 -0.11 3.51 -20.18
CA TYR A 135 -0.05 2.09 -19.81
C TYR A 135 1.39 1.65 -19.46
N PRO A 136 2.00 2.22 -18.39
CA PRO A 136 3.43 2.06 -18.11
C PRO A 136 3.88 0.60 -17.98
N ALA A 137 3.03 -0.25 -17.41
CA ALA A 137 3.33 -1.68 -17.22
C ALA A 137 3.45 -2.46 -18.54
N GLN A 138 2.84 -1.96 -19.61
CA GLN A 138 2.83 -2.60 -20.93
C GLN A 138 3.86 -1.96 -21.90
N ASN A 139 4.31 -0.73 -21.60
CA ASN A 139 5.14 0.08 -22.50
C ASN A 139 6.48 0.47 -21.84
N SER A 140 7.24 -0.52 -21.37
CA SER A 140 8.52 -0.30 -20.67
C SER A 140 9.57 0.43 -21.55
N GLU A 141 9.61 0.14 -22.84
CA GLU A 141 10.50 0.82 -23.80
C GLU A 141 10.15 2.30 -23.96
N LEU A 142 8.87 2.63 -24.06
CA LEU A 142 8.39 4.02 -24.07
C LEU A 142 8.77 4.74 -22.78
N MET A 143 8.65 4.09 -21.62
CA MET A 143 9.07 4.67 -20.35
C MET A 143 10.56 5.01 -20.34
N ALA A 144 11.41 4.17 -20.91
CA ALA A 144 12.83 4.45 -21.07
C ALA A 144 13.10 5.64 -22.01
N CYS A 145 12.36 5.75 -23.12
CA CYS A 145 12.45 6.89 -24.03
C CYS A 145 12.03 8.21 -23.37
N LEU A 146 10.93 8.21 -22.63
CA LEU A 146 10.45 9.38 -21.90
C LEU A 146 11.41 9.79 -20.76
N ALA A 147 11.98 8.83 -20.05
CA ALA A 147 12.98 9.08 -19.01
C ALA A 147 14.27 9.71 -19.62
N LYS A 148 14.73 9.23 -20.79
CA LYS A 148 15.86 9.82 -21.51
C LYS A 148 15.62 11.30 -21.87
N ARG A 149 14.36 11.67 -22.18
CA ARG A 149 13.94 13.05 -22.45
C ARG A 149 13.68 13.86 -21.19
N LYS A 150 13.79 13.27 -19.98
CA LYS A 150 13.44 13.88 -18.68
C LYS A 150 12.01 14.46 -18.69
N ALA A 151 11.09 13.84 -19.43
CA ALA A 151 9.72 14.29 -19.56
C ALA A 151 8.96 14.10 -18.24
N THR A 152 8.11 15.06 -17.89
CA THR A 152 7.09 14.90 -16.84
C THR A 152 5.86 14.25 -17.45
N VAL A 153 5.44 13.08 -16.95
CA VAL A 153 4.34 12.32 -17.54
C VAL A 153 3.17 12.24 -16.60
N LEU A 154 2.00 12.71 -17.07
CA LEU A 154 0.72 12.53 -16.40
C LEU A 154 -0.05 11.43 -17.14
N ALA A 155 0.06 10.21 -16.65
CA ALA A 155 -0.58 9.03 -17.23
C ALA A 155 -2.06 8.98 -16.85
N MET A 156 -2.94 9.28 -17.78
CA MET A 156 -4.40 9.35 -17.57
C MET A 156 -5.04 7.99 -17.25
N ASP A 157 -4.38 6.91 -17.60
CA ASP A 157 -4.78 5.53 -17.27
C ASP A 157 -4.41 5.13 -15.83
N GLN A 158 -3.62 5.93 -15.13
CA GLN A 158 -3.20 5.70 -13.75
C GLN A 158 -3.95 6.61 -12.74
N VAL A 159 -4.97 7.34 -13.18
CA VAL A 159 -5.85 8.11 -12.28
C VAL A 159 -6.54 7.14 -11.32
N PRO A 160 -6.37 7.29 -9.99
CA PRO A 160 -6.96 6.36 -9.03
C PRO A 160 -8.50 6.44 -9.03
N ARG A 161 -9.16 5.30 -8.80
CA ARG A 161 -10.63 5.21 -8.77
C ARG A 161 -11.19 5.55 -7.39
N VAL A 162 -10.90 6.75 -6.93
CA VAL A 162 -11.41 7.33 -5.68
C VAL A 162 -12.37 8.46 -5.98
N THR A 163 -13.29 8.75 -5.08
CA THR A 163 -14.38 9.73 -5.31
C THR A 163 -13.86 11.09 -5.73
N ILE A 164 -12.82 11.59 -5.10
CA ILE A 164 -12.22 12.89 -5.42
C ILE A 164 -11.57 12.94 -6.82
N ALA A 165 -11.18 11.81 -7.36
CA ALA A 165 -10.55 11.69 -8.68
C ALA A 165 -11.53 11.32 -9.80
N GLN A 166 -12.80 11.02 -9.50
CA GLN A 166 -13.80 10.62 -10.50
C GLN A 166 -13.98 11.64 -11.63
N GLY A 167 -13.88 12.94 -11.32
CA GLY A 167 -13.97 14.00 -12.33
C GLY A 167 -12.81 13.98 -13.35
N TYR A 168 -11.73 13.25 -13.06
CA TYR A 168 -10.54 13.11 -13.91
C TYR A 168 -10.41 11.70 -14.50
N ASP A 169 -11.31 10.77 -14.16
CA ASP A 169 -11.28 9.38 -14.64
C ASP A 169 -11.81 9.28 -16.07
N ALA A 170 -10.93 9.57 -17.02
CA ALA A 170 -11.24 9.46 -18.45
C ALA A 170 -11.47 8.01 -18.90
N LEU A 171 -10.94 6.99 -18.18
CA LEU A 171 -11.19 5.59 -18.49
C LEU A 171 -12.66 5.20 -18.28
N SER A 172 -13.31 5.69 -17.22
CA SER A 172 -14.75 5.46 -17.02
C SER A 172 -15.59 6.10 -18.11
N SER A 173 -15.25 7.31 -18.56
CA SER A 173 -15.93 7.95 -19.71
C SER A 173 -15.75 7.14 -21.00
N MET A 174 -14.55 6.60 -21.24
CA MET A 174 -14.28 5.73 -22.40
C MET A 174 -15.03 4.39 -22.31
N ALA A 175 -15.11 3.79 -21.11
CA ALA A 175 -15.85 2.56 -20.88
C ALA A 175 -17.35 2.76 -21.16
N ASN A 176 -17.93 3.90 -20.78
CA ASN A 176 -19.31 4.25 -21.10
C ASN A 176 -19.54 4.28 -22.62
N ILE A 177 -18.67 4.97 -23.37
CA ILE A 177 -18.74 5.03 -24.84
C ILE A 177 -18.57 3.65 -25.45
N ALA A 178 -17.68 2.82 -24.91
CA ALA A 178 -17.45 1.46 -25.39
C ALA A 178 -18.73 0.60 -25.26
N GLY A 179 -19.42 0.68 -24.12
CA GLY A 179 -20.69 0.00 -23.90
C GLY A 179 -21.80 0.44 -24.88
N TYR A 180 -21.94 1.77 -25.06
CA TYR A 180 -22.85 2.33 -26.07
C TYR A 180 -22.50 1.83 -27.49
N LYS A 181 -21.21 1.92 -27.88
CA LYS A 181 -20.77 1.51 -29.22
C LYS A 181 -20.97 0.01 -29.45
N ALA A 182 -20.78 -0.83 -28.44
CA ALA A 182 -21.05 -2.27 -28.54
C ALA A 182 -22.51 -2.55 -28.96
N VAL A 183 -23.44 -1.84 -28.36
CA VAL A 183 -24.89 -1.97 -28.73
C VAL A 183 -25.15 -1.49 -30.15
N VAL A 184 -24.55 -0.36 -30.55
CA VAL A 184 -24.70 0.16 -31.92
C VAL A 184 -24.15 -0.82 -32.96
N LEU A 185 -22.99 -1.42 -32.71
CA LEU A 185 -22.38 -2.43 -33.57
C LEU A 185 -23.25 -3.71 -33.61
N ALA A 186 -23.77 -4.14 -32.45
CA ALA A 186 -24.67 -5.28 -32.39
C ALA A 186 -25.94 -5.01 -33.20
N ALA A 187 -26.55 -3.83 -33.07
CA ALA A 187 -27.72 -3.43 -33.81
C ALA A 187 -27.47 -3.40 -35.33
N ASN A 188 -26.34 -2.90 -35.75
CA ASN A 188 -25.95 -2.86 -37.18
C ASN A 188 -25.78 -4.26 -37.79
N ASN A 189 -25.36 -5.24 -37.01
CA ASN A 189 -25.12 -6.62 -37.49
C ASN A 189 -26.32 -7.57 -37.25
N PHE A 190 -27.28 -7.16 -36.46
CA PHE A 190 -28.40 -8.05 -35.99
C PHE A 190 -29.38 -8.42 -37.11
N GLY A 191 -29.58 -7.56 -38.09
CA GLY A 191 -30.41 -7.82 -39.27
C GLY A 191 -31.94 -7.71 -39.03
N ARG A 192 -32.39 -7.35 -37.79
CA ARG A 192 -33.80 -7.03 -37.47
C ARG A 192 -33.91 -5.90 -36.43
N PHE A 193 -35.14 -5.55 -36.07
CA PHE A 193 -35.40 -4.46 -35.12
C PHE A 193 -35.03 -4.82 -33.68
N PHE A 194 -34.48 -3.86 -32.94
CA PHE A 194 -34.27 -3.97 -31.50
C PHE A 194 -35.59 -3.85 -30.75
N THR A 195 -36.45 -2.94 -31.14
CA THR A 195 -37.76 -2.77 -30.57
C THR A 195 -38.78 -3.72 -31.20
N GLY A 196 -39.79 -4.10 -30.44
CA GLY A 196 -40.95 -4.82 -31.03
C GLY A 196 -41.67 -3.95 -32.04
N GLN A 197 -41.98 -4.53 -33.20
CA GLN A 197 -42.70 -3.86 -34.31
C GLN A 197 -43.98 -4.60 -34.65
N ILE A 198 -44.98 -3.85 -35.07
CA ILE A 198 -46.20 -4.39 -35.68
C ILE A 198 -46.16 -3.93 -37.13
N THR A 199 -46.06 -4.87 -38.06
CA THR A 199 -46.04 -4.61 -39.50
C THR A 199 -47.31 -5.18 -40.15
N ALA A 200 -47.56 -4.84 -41.41
CA ALA A 200 -48.67 -5.44 -42.17
C ALA A 200 -48.54 -6.98 -42.29
N ALA A 201 -47.31 -7.52 -42.19
CA ALA A 201 -47.03 -8.95 -42.22
C ALA A 201 -47.12 -9.63 -40.82
N GLY A 202 -47.45 -8.89 -39.75
CA GLY A 202 -47.60 -9.41 -38.42
C GLY A 202 -46.67 -8.75 -37.39
N LYS A 203 -46.52 -9.39 -36.21
CA LYS A 203 -45.74 -8.89 -35.07
C LYS A 203 -44.30 -9.40 -35.17
N VAL A 204 -43.32 -8.49 -35.01
CA VAL A 204 -41.91 -8.81 -34.83
C VAL A 204 -41.58 -8.59 -33.35
N PRO A 205 -41.13 -9.62 -32.60
CA PRO A 205 -40.80 -9.46 -31.19
C PRO A 205 -39.55 -8.59 -31.02
N PRO A 206 -39.38 -7.91 -29.86
CA PRO A 206 -38.19 -7.14 -29.54
C PRO A 206 -36.99 -8.08 -29.43
N ALA A 207 -35.79 -7.54 -29.71
CA ALA A 207 -34.53 -8.24 -29.48
C ALA A 207 -34.32 -8.54 -28.00
N LYS A 208 -33.80 -9.71 -27.67
CA LYS A 208 -33.39 -10.10 -26.34
C LYS A 208 -31.88 -9.98 -26.24
N VAL A 209 -31.40 -9.13 -25.35
CA VAL A 209 -29.98 -8.82 -25.16
C VAL A 209 -29.52 -9.27 -23.79
N LEU A 210 -28.51 -10.14 -23.74
CA LEU A 210 -27.83 -10.52 -22.50
C LEU A 210 -26.54 -9.70 -22.35
N ILE A 211 -26.37 -9.08 -21.21
CA ILE A 211 -25.17 -8.31 -20.87
C ILE A 211 -24.50 -8.97 -19.67
N ILE A 212 -23.22 -9.33 -19.83
CA ILE A 212 -22.39 -9.94 -18.80
C ILE A 212 -21.38 -8.90 -18.34
N GLY A 213 -21.41 -8.54 -17.08
CA GLY A 213 -20.59 -7.53 -16.44
C GLY A 213 -21.32 -6.20 -16.21
N GLY A 214 -21.60 -5.87 -14.96
CA GLY A 214 -22.31 -4.67 -14.51
C GLY A 214 -21.37 -3.51 -14.18
N GLY A 215 -20.22 -3.40 -14.87
CA GLY A 215 -19.37 -2.22 -14.83
C GLY A 215 -19.91 -1.08 -15.69
N VAL A 216 -19.17 0.05 -15.76
CA VAL A 216 -19.60 1.24 -16.51
C VAL A 216 -19.98 0.92 -17.96
N ALA A 217 -19.18 0.08 -18.63
CA ALA A 217 -19.47 -0.34 -20.02
C ALA A 217 -20.74 -1.18 -20.13
N GLY A 218 -20.93 -2.15 -19.21
CA GLY A 218 -22.11 -3.01 -19.22
C GLY A 218 -23.40 -2.26 -18.90
N LEU A 219 -23.37 -1.36 -17.94
CA LEU A 219 -24.52 -0.51 -17.59
C LEU A 219 -24.87 0.47 -18.73
N ALA A 220 -23.85 1.04 -19.39
CA ALA A 220 -24.07 1.87 -20.58
C ALA A 220 -24.67 1.07 -21.74
N ALA A 221 -24.21 -0.16 -21.94
CA ALA A 221 -24.81 -1.08 -22.92
C ALA A 221 -26.23 -1.42 -22.56
N ALA A 222 -26.56 -1.70 -21.29
CA ALA A 222 -27.91 -2.00 -20.84
C ALA A 222 -28.86 -0.82 -21.07
N GLY A 223 -28.45 0.39 -20.67
CA GLY A 223 -29.24 1.60 -20.89
C GLY A 223 -29.51 1.85 -22.40
N SER A 224 -28.45 1.70 -23.22
CA SER A 224 -28.53 1.91 -24.67
C SER A 224 -29.44 0.88 -25.37
N ALA A 225 -29.27 -0.42 -25.09
CA ALA A 225 -30.07 -1.48 -25.66
C ALA A 225 -31.53 -1.34 -25.27
N ARG A 226 -31.80 -0.97 -24.02
CA ARG A 226 -33.18 -0.71 -23.56
C ARG A 226 -33.81 0.52 -24.18
N ALA A 227 -33.05 1.62 -24.33
CA ALA A 227 -33.53 2.82 -25.02
C ALA A 227 -33.87 2.52 -26.48
N MET A 228 -33.21 1.56 -27.10
CA MET A 228 -33.55 1.04 -28.43
C MET A 228 -34.75 0.06 -28.43
N GLY A 229 -35.35 -0.22 -27.29
CA GLY A 229 -36.55 -1.04 -27.15
C GLY A 229 -36.32 -2.54 -27.01
N ALA A 230 -35.10 -2.99 -26.77
CA ALA A 230 -34.76 -4.39 -26.50
C ALA A 230 -35.19 -4.86 -25.10
N ILE A 231 -35.45 -6.15 -24.94
CA ILE A 231 -35.56 -6.81 -23.65
C ILE A 231 -34.12 -7.10 -23.18
N VAL A 232 -33.70 -6.44 -22.11
CA VAL A 232 -32.32 -6.53 -21.61
C VAL A 232 -32.26 -7.37 -20.34
N ARG A 233 -31.37 -8.35 -20.33
CA ARG A 233 -31.01 -9.13 -19.15
C ARG A 233 -29.56 -8.78 -18.77
N GLY A 234 -29.31 -8.62 -17.48
CA GLY A 234 -27.99 -8.27 -16.98
C GLY A 234 -27.49 -9.30 -15.97
N PHE A 235 -26.24 -9.69 -16.08
CA PHE A 235 -25.57 -10.55 -15.13
C PHE A 235 -24.28 -9.93 -14.62
N ASP A 236 -24.07 -10.02 -13.32
CA ASP A 236 -22.81 -9.72 -12.64
C ASP A 236 -22.72 -10.57 -11.35
N THR A 237 -21.53 -10.88 -10.91
CA THR A 237 -21.33 -11.63 -9.66
C THR A 237 -21.51 -10.74 -8.41
N ARG A 238 -21.58 -9.42 -8.56
CA ARG A 238 -21.76 -8.44 -7.50
C ARG A 238 -23.22 -8.03 -7.39
N ALA A 239 -23.78 -8.13 -6.19
CA ALA A 239 -25.19 -7.78 -5.93
C ALA A 239 -25.49 -6.30 -6.24
N ALA A 240 -24.56 -5.38 -5.91
CA ALA A 240 -24.72 -3.96 -6.21
C ALA A 240 -24.86 -3.70 -7.73
N ALA A 241 -24.15 -4.43 -8.58
CA ALA A 241 -24.26 -4.31 -10.03
C ALA A 241 -25.59 -4.87 -10.56
N LEU A 242 -26.14 -5.92 -9.95
CA LEU A 242 -27.46 -6.45 -10.27
C LEU A 242 -28.57 -5.44 -9.94
N GLU A 243 -28.48 -4.76 -8.82
CA GLU A 243 -29.42 -3.67 -8.48
C GLU A 243 -29.31 -2.49 -9.46
N GLN A 244 -28.13 -2.17 -9.95
CA GLN A 244 -27.95 -1.15 -10.99
C GLN A 244 -28.59 -1.58 -12.32
N PHE A 245 -28.49 -2.85 -12.74
CA PHE A 245 -29.23 -3.37 -13.89
C PHE A 245 -30.74 -3.22 -13.70
N LYS A 246 -31.24 -3.57 -12.53
CA LYS A 246 -32.66 -3.44 -12.17
C LYS A 246 -33.11 -1.98 -12.20
N SER A 247 -32.32 -1.04 -11.67
CA SER A 247 -32.64 0.39 -11.69
C SER A 247 -32.69 0.96 -13.12
N LEU A 248 -31.90 0.42 -14.03
CA LEU A 248 -32.00 0.72 -15.48
C LEU A 248 -33.15 -0.01 -16.15
N GLY A 249 -33.88 -0.87 -15.42
CA GLY A 249 -34.98 -1.68 -15.85
C GLY A 249 -34.62 -2.84 -16.78
N ALA A 250 -33.38 -3.31 -16.68
CA ALA A 250 -32.99 -4.61 -17.19
C ALA A 250 -33.35 -5.70 -16.16
N GLU A 251 -33.61 -6.91 -16.63
CA GLU A 251 -33.89 -8.09 -15.81
C GLU A 251 -32.56 -8.61 -15.23
N PRO A 252 -32.34 -8.53 -13.91
CA PRO A 252 -31.14 -9.10 -13.32
C PRO A 252 -31.24 -10.64 -13.34
N LEU A 253 -30.15 -11.30 -13.72
CA LEU A 253 -30.02 -12.75 -13.66
C LEU A 253 -29.21 -13.15 -12.44
N GLU A 254 -29.75 -14.06 -11.66
CA GLU A 254 -29.07 -14.60 -10.46
C GLU A 254 -28.78 -16.09 -10.65
N VAL A 255 -27.69 -16.55 -10.02
CA VAL A 255 -27.34 -17.96 -9.93
C VAL A 255 -27.97 -18.55 -8.68
N ASP A 256 -28.44 -19.77 -8.73
CA ASP A 256 -29.08 -20.47 -7.58
C ASP A 256 -28.11 -20.69 -6.41
N VAL A 257 -26.81 -20.40 -6.55
CA VAL A 257 -25.79 -20.49 -5.51
C VAL A 257 -25.57 -19.11 -4.90
N LYS A 258 -25.89 -18.95 -3.62
CA LYS A 258 -25.70 -17.68 -2.88
C LYS A 258 -24.23 -17.48 -2.51
N GLU A 259 -23.50 -16.77 -3.32
CA GLU A 259 -22.13 -16.34 -3.08
C GLU A 259 -21.98 -14.87 -3.51
N SER A 260 -21.36 -14.02 -2.69
CA SER A 260 -21.10 -12.64 -3.08
C SER A 260 -19.86 -12.55 -3.96
N GLY A 261 -19.97 -11.93 -5.10
CA GLY A 261 -18.85 -11.69 -6.03
C GLY A 261 -18.13 -10.37 -5.81
N GLU A 262 -18.34 -9.67 -4.71
CA GLU A 262 -17.71 -8.38 -4.43
C GLU A 262 -16.22 -8.55 -4.15
N GLY A 263 -15.38 -7.85 -4.93
CA GLY A 263 -13.94 -7.80 -4.85
C GLY A 263 -13.45 -6.35 -4.69
N GLN A 264 -12.14 -6.17 -4.55
CA GLN A 264 -11.54 -4.87 -4.30
C GLN A 264 -11.63 -3.91 -5.49
N GLY A 265 -11.74 -2.61 -5.22
CA GLY A 265 -11.70 -1.56 -6.23
C GLY A 265 -12.87 -1.59 -7.22
N GLY A 266 -14.03 -2.15 -6.85
CA GLY A 266 -15.20 -2.25 -7.71
C GLY A 266 -15.11 -3.35 -8.77
N TYR A 267 -14.14 -4.25 -8.68
CA TYR A 267 -14.05 -5.45 -9.53
C TYR A 267 -14.72 -6.65 -8.86
N ALA A 268 -15.12 -7.63 -9.68
CA ALA A 268 -15.60 -8.92 -9.19
C ALA A 268 -14.43 -9.76 -8.66
N LYS A 269 -14.65 -10.56 -7.60
CA LYS A 269 -13.71 -11.59 -7.14
C LYS A 269 -13.85 -12.87 -7.96
N GLU A 270 -12.88 -13.77 -7.84
CA GLU A 270 -12.98 -15.13 -8.39
C GLU A 270 -14.01 -15.95 -7.59
N MET A 271 -14.93 -16.60 -8.28
CA MET A 271 -16.03 -17.33 -7.69
C MET A 271 -15.70 -18.80 -7.46
N SER A 272 -16.44 -19.47 -6.59
CA SER A 272 -16.30 -20.91 -6.35
C SER A 272 -16.55 -21.74 -7.61
N LYS A 273 -16.00 -22.96 -7.67
CA LYS A 273 -16.27 -23.88 -8.80
C LYS A 273 -17.75 -24.18 -8.95
N GLU A 274 -18.45 -24.39 -7.84
CA GLU A 274 -19.89 -24.64 -7.80
C GLU A 274 -20.69 -23.46 -8.37
N PHE A 275 -20.26 -22.23 -8.04
CA PHE A 275 -20.84 -21.02 -8.61
C PHE A 275 -20.58 -20.93 -10.12
N ILE A 276 -19.34 -21.16 -10.56
CA ILE A 276 -18.96 -21.12 -11.98
C ILE A 276 -19.73 -22.18 -12.78
N GLU A 277 -19.90 -23.39 -12.26
CA GLU A 277 -20.68 -24.42 -12.92
C GLU A 277 -22.16 -24.04 -13.02
N ALA A 278 -22.74 -23.45 -11.99
CA ALA A 278 -24.10 -22.96 -11.98
C ALA A 278 -24.26 -21.74 -12.93
N GLU A 279 -23.29 -20.85 -12.95
CA GLU A 279 -23.18 -19.70 -13.87
C GLU A 279 -23.13 -20.17 -15.33
N MET A 280 -22.30 -21.16 -15.64
CA MET A 280 -22.20 -21.75 -16.98
C MET A 280 -23.51 -22.41 -17.42
N LYS A 281 -24.22 -23.08 -16.51
CA LYS A 281 -25.54 -23.65 -16.79
C LYS A 281 -26.57 -22.54 -17.04
N LEU A 282 -26.52 -21.45 -16.25
CA LEU A 282 -27.38 -20.27 -16.46
C LEU A 282 -27.11 -19.65 -17.85
N PHE A 283 -25.84 -19.43 -18.20
CA PHE A 283 -25.49 -18.86 -19.52
C PHE A 283 -25.88 -19.78 -20.67
N ALA A 284 -25.65 -21.09 -20.56
CA ALA A 284 -26.10 -22.06 -21.58
C ALA A 284 -27.61 -21.99 -21.80
N LYS A 285 -28.40 -21.88 -20.72
CA LYS A 285 -29.85 -21.70 -20.79
C LYS A 285 -30.24 -20.35 -21.44
N GLN A 286 -29.56 -19.26 -21.05
CA GLN A 286 -29.82 -17.94 -21.60
C GLN A 286 -29.45 -17.84 -23.08
N CYS A 287 -28.33 -18.44 -23.51
CA CYS A 287 -27.89 -18.44 -24.92
C CYS A 287 -28.87 -19.12 -25.88
N LEU A 288 -29.76 -20.00 -25.38
CA LEU A 288 -30.83 -20.59 -26.21
C LEU A 288 -31.99 -19.62 -26.48
N ASP A 289 -32.12 -18.55 -25.68
CA ASP A 289 -33.24 -17.63 -25.72
C ASP A 289 -32.88 -16.20 -26.12
N VAL A 290 -31.62 -15.79 -26.00
CA VAL A 290 -31.16 -14.42 -26.33
C VAL A 290 -30.69 -14.32 -27.77
N ASP A 291 -30.91 -13.15 -28.37
CA ASP A 291 -30.49 -12.84 -29.73
C ASP A 291 -29.05 -12.26 -29.78
N ILE A 292 -28.67 -11.51 -28.72
CA ILE A 292 -27.42 -10.75 -28.65
C ILE A 292 -26.82 -10.95 -27.27
N LEU A 293 -25.51 -11.23 -27.24
CA LEU A 293 -24.71 -11.29 -26.02
C LEU A 293 -23.61 -10.25 -26.07
N ILE A 294 -23.53 -9.40 -25.04
CA ILE A 294 -22.47 -8.39 -24.87
C ILE A 294 -21.75 -8.68 -23.56
N SER A 295 -20.49 -9.10 -23.63
CA SER A 295 -19.65 -9.30 -22.44
C SER A 295 -18.72 -8.11 -22.24
N THR A 296 -18.79 -7.51 -21.05
CA THR A 296 -17.91 -6.43 -20.60
C THR A 296 -17.18 -6.81 -19.30
N ALA A 297 -17.35 -8.06 -18.85
CA ALA A 297 -16.64 -8.58 -17.69
C ALA A 297 -15.15 -8.71 -18.01
N LEU A 298 -14.33 -8.00 -17.23
CA LEU A 298 -12.89 -8.25 -17.17
C LEU A 298 -12.69 -9.47 -16.28
N ILE A 299 -12.32 -10.60 -16.86
CA ILE A 299 -11.84 -11.75 -16.11
C ILE A 299 -10.40 -11.40 -15.71
N PRO A 300 -10.09 -11.16 -14.42
CA PRO A 300 -8.72 -10.92 -14.00
C PRO A 300 -7.93 -12.21 -14.22
N GLY A 301 -7.17 -12.26 -15.30
CA GLY A 301 -6.10 -13.23 -15.48
C GLY A 301 -4.94 -12.83 -14.58
N GLY A 302 -5.05 -13.00 -13.29
CA GLY A 302 -4.02 -12.60 -12.37
C GLY A 302 -4.05 -13.38 -11.09
N PHE A 303 -2.99 -14.06 -10.86
CA PHE A 303 -2.85 -15.05 -9.81
C PHE A 303 -2.03 -14.60 -8.61
N LEU A 304 -2.46 -15.07 -7.49
CA LEU A 304 -1.77 -15.67 -6.35
C LEU A 304 -0.97 -14.73 -5.45
N VAL A 305 -1.38 -14.69 -4.24
CA VAL A 305 -1.00 -13.70 -3.26
C VAL A 305 -0.83 -14.28 -1.89
N THR A 306 0.03 -13.72 -1.07
CA THR A 306 0.43 -14.15 0.28
C THR A 306 -0.64 -14.98 0.96
N LYS A 307 -0.39 -16.25 0.97
CA LYS A 307 -1.42 -17.27 1.19
C LYS A 307 -2.10 -17.15 2.56
N ARG A 308 -1.42 -16.68 3.55
CA ARG A 308 -1.97 -16.70 4.91
C ARG A 308 -2.64 -15.37 5.30
N MET A 309 -2.10 -14.23 4.91
CA MET A 309 -2.81 -12.96 5.12
C MET A 309 -4.03 -12.86 4.21
N LEU A 310 -4.01 -13.52 3.05
CA LEU A 310 -5.17 -13.57 2.16
C LEU A 310 -6.08 -14.77 2.42
N ASP A 311 -5.58 -15.83 3.05
CA ASP A 311 -6.44 -16.83 3.67
C ASP A 311 -7.28 -16.23 4.81
N MET A 312 -6.86 -15.10 5.39
CA MET A 312 -7.69 -14.31 6.33
C MET A 312 -8.76 -13.48 5.64
N PHE A 313 -8.51 -13.06 4.41
CA PHE A 313 -9.51 -12.46 3.54
C PHE A 313 -10.31 -13.52 2.76
N LYS A 314 -10.02 -14.81 2.98
CA LYS A 314 -10.70 -15.94 2.36
C LYS A 314 -11.90 -16.33 3.19
N ARG A 315 -13.04 -16.43 2.52
CA ARG A 315 -14.27 -16.93 3.15
C ARG A 315 -14.23 -18.47 3.24
N PRO A 316 -14.96 -19.09 4.18
CA PRO A 316 -15.03 -20.56 4.29
C PRO A 316 -15.52 -21.26 3.00
N THR A 317 -16.17 -20.49 2.10
CA THR A 317 -16.73 -20.94 0.83
C THR A 317 -15.78 -20.83 -0.36
N ASP A 318 -14.57 -20.28 -0.18
CA ASP A 318 -13.62 -20.07 -1.29
C ASP A 318 -12.97 -21.39 -1.73
N PRO A 319 -12.75 -21.61 -3.05
CA PRO A 319 -12.23 -22.86 -3.58
C PRO A 319 -10.78 -23.15 -3.15
N PRO A 320 -10.35 -24.44 -3.13
CA PRO A 320 -8.98 -24.79 -2.81
C PRO A 320 -8.01 -24.23 -3.85
N GLU A 321 -6.92 -23.63 -3.38
CA GLU A 321 -5.89 -23.05 -4.23
C GLU A 321 -4.87 -24.11 -4.69
N TYR A 322 -4.53 -24.09 -5.96
CA TYR A 322 -3.52 -24.97 -6.56
C TYR A 322 -2.10 -24.39 -6.42
N ASN A 323 -1.65 -24.13 -5.20
CA ASN A 323 -0.32 -23.56 -4.94
C ASN A 323 0.84 -24.41 -5.49
N TYR A 324 0.63 -25.70 -5.76
CA TYR A 324 1.63 -26.56 -6.38
C TYR A 324 2.01 -26.11 -7.81
N VAL A 325 1.18 -25.31 -8.48
CA VAL A 325 1.51 -24.76 -9.82
C VAL A 325 2.74 -23.84 -9.76
N TYR A 326 3.01 -23.18 -8.63
CA TYR A 326 4.24 -22.39 -8.46
C TYR A 326 5.49 -23.23 -8.23
N MET A 327 5.33 -24.51 -7.90
CA MET A 327 6.46 -25.42 -7.86
C MET A 327 7.06 -25.65 -9.25
N LEU A 328 6.28 -25.44 -10.32
CA LEU A 328 6.78 -25.59 -11.69
C LEU A 328 7.82 -24.50 -12.04
N PRO A 329 7.54 -23.19 -11.97
CA PRO A 329 8.56 -22.18 -12.21
C PRO A 329 9.70 -22.23 -11.19
N ALA A 330 9.43 -22.54 -9.92
CA ALA A 330 10.48 -22.79 -8.93
C ALA A 330 11.39 -23.97 -9.30
N GLY A 331 10.79 -25.08 -9.71
CA GLY A 331 11.51 -26.27 -10.18
C GLY A 331 12.33 -26.03 -11.45
N VAL A 332 11.81 -25.26 -12.39
CA VAL A 332 12.55 -24.85 -13.59
C VAL A 332 13.73 -23.93 -13.24
N PHE A 333 13.53 -22.99 -12.32
CA PHE A 333 14.57 -22.05 -11.90
C PHE A 333 15.70 -22.75 -11.16
N VAL A 334 15.37 -23.54 -10.13
CA VAL A 334 16.36 -24.28 -9.32
C VAL A 334 16.93 -25.48 -10.10
N GLY A 335 16.08 -26.23 -10.81
CA GLY A 335 16.49 -27.38 -11.62
C GLY A 335 17.33 -27.00 -12.83
N GLY A 336 17.01 -25.89 -13.49
CA GLY A 336 17.82 -25.29 -14.56
C GLY A 336 19.21 -24.90 -14.09
N TYR A 337 19.30 -24.33 -12.86
CA TYR A 337 20.59 -24.05 -12.23
C TYR A 337 21.39 -25.31 -11.93
N ALA A 338 20.76 -26.33 -11.33
CA ALA A 338 21.41 -27.60 -11.07
C ALA A 338 21.90 -28.29 -12.34
N ALA A 339 21.12 -28.24 -13.43
CA ALA A 339 21.52 -28.76 -14.74
C ALA A 339 22.71 -27.98 -15.33
N ALA A 340 22.73 -26.65 -15.21
CA ALA A 340 23.83 -25.82 -15.65
C ALA A 340 25.13 -26.13 -14.87
N LEU A 341 25.06 -26.26 -13.56
CA LEU A 341 26.18 -26.69 -12.71
C LEU A 341 26.72 -28.07 -13.12
N HIS A 342 25.83 -29.03 -13.36
CA HIS A 342 26.22 -30.38 -13.82
C HIS A 342 26.89 -30.34 -15.21
N SER A 343 26.50 -29.40 -16.06
CA SER A 343 27.08 -29.17 -17.38
C SER A 343 28.38 -28.32 -17.36
N GLY A 344 28.86 -27.92 -16.17
CA GLY A 344 30.10 -27.17 -15.98
C GLY A 344 29.99 -25.67 -16.23
N TYR A 345 28.78 -25.10 -16.34
CA TYR A 345 28.56 -23.67 -16.44
C TYR A 345 28.48 -23.01 -15.07
N ASN A 346 29.32 -22.00 -14.83
CA ASN A 346 29.32 -21.21 -13.62
C ASN A 346 28.39 -20.01 -13.83
N ILE A 347 27.13 -20.14 -13.40
CA ILE A 347 26.09 -19.09 -13.53
C ILE A 347 25.59 -18.61 -12.17
N GLU A 348 26.39 -18.79 -11.11
CA GLU A 348 26.01 -18.46 -9.73
C GLU A 348 25.61 -16.98 -9.56
N GLN A 349 26.38 -16.08 -10.18
CA GLN A 349 26.08 -14.63 -10.11
C GLN A 349 24.79 -14.29 -10.82
N MET A 350 24.46 -14.96 -11.94
CA MET A 350 23.17 -14.80 -12.62
C MET A 350 22.03 -15.35 -11.76
N MET A 351 22.28 -16.45 -11.05
CA MET A 351 21.29 -17.02 -10.12
C MET A 351 21.01 -16.10 -8.94
N TYR A 352 22.05 -15.48 -8.34
CA TYR A 352 21.88 -14.46 -7.30
C TYR A 352 21.13 -13.23 -7.81
N LEU A 353 21.46 -12.75 -9.02
CA LEU A 353 20.76 -11.64 -9.65
C LEU A 353 19.28 -11.98 -9.90
N GLY A 354 19.00 -13.15 -10.48
CA GLY A 354 17.63 -13.61 -10.72
C GLY A 354 16.83 -13.75 -9.43
N SER A 355 17.45 -14.31 -8.38
CA SER A 355 16.86 -14.42 -7.04
C SER A 355 16.60 -13.03 -6.43
N GLY A 356 17.54 -12.08 -6.55
CA GLY A 356 17.39 -10.70 -6.11
C GLY A 356 16.25 -9.98 -6.84
N LEU A 357 16.15 -10.13 -8.17
CA LEU A 357 15.06 -9.57 -8.96
C LEU A 357 13.69 -10.17 -8.57
N CYS A 358 13.63 -11.46 -8.27
CA CYS A 358 12.42 -12.07 -7.72
C CYS A 358 12.03 -11.47 -6.36
N CYS A 359 13.00 -11.18 -5.48
CA CYS A 359 12.74 -10.52 -4.19
C CYS A 359 12.29 -9.05 -4.36
N VAL A 360 12.87 -8.31 -5.32
CA VAL A 360 12.39 -6.95 -5.68
C VAL A 360 10.97 -7.01 -6.22
N GLY A 361 10.69 -7.95 -7.14
CA GLY A 361 9.36 -8.19 -7.68
C GLY A 361 8.36 -8.63 -6.60
N ALA A 362 8.83 -9.34 -5.57
CA ALA A 362 8.01 -9.69 -4.41
C ALA A 362 7.56 -8.46 -3.64
N LEU A 363 8.46 -7.51 -3.33
CA LEU A 363 8.09 -6.26 -2.66
C LEU A 363 7.12 -5.43 -3.50
N GLY A 364 7.38 -5.28 -4.81
CA GLY A 364 6.46 -4.61 -5.73
C GLY A 364 5.11 -5.31 -5.81
N GLY A 365 5.08 -6.64 -5.82
CA GLY A 365 3.84 -7.43 -5.80
C GLY A 365 3.08 -7.30 -4.47
N LEU A 366 3.78 -7.20 -3.33
CA LEU A 366 3.17 -7.06 -2.00
C LEU A 366 2.61 -5.66 -1.73
N SER A 367 2.94 -4.66 -2.54
CA SER A 367 2.46 -3.28 -2.37
C SER A 367 0.97 -3.10 -2.66
N THR A 368 0.35 -4.02 -3.40
CA THR A 368 -1.09 -4.00 -3.69
C THR A 368 -1.72 -5.36 -3.40
N GLN A 369 -2.95 -5.35 -2.90
CA GLN A 369 -3.64 -6.59 -2.52
C GLN A 369 -3.86 -7.54 -3.71
N SER A 370 -4.13 -6.99 -4.91
CA SER A 370 -4.38 -7.77 -6.12
C SER A 370 -3.16 -8.56 -6.62
N THR A 371 -1.94 -8.05 -6.36
CA THR A 371 -0.67 -8.65 -6.83
C THR A 371 0.12 -9.32 -5.70
N ALA A 372 -0.29 -9.13 -4.43
CA ALA A 372 0.48 -9.59 -3.28
C ALA A 372 0.72 -11.12 -3.27
N ARG A 373 -0.15 -12.01 -3.85
CA ARG A 373 0.10 -13.48 -4.00
C ARG A 373 1.23 -13.78 -4.96
N LEU A 374 1.23 -13.12 -6.09
CA LEU A 374 2.36 -13.22 -7.02
C LEU A 374 3.64 -12.73 -6.34
N GLY A 375 3.57 -11.62 -5.59
CA GLY A 375 4.67 -11.12 -4.78
C GLY A 375 5.23 -12.17 -3.81
N ASN A 376 4.36 -12.81 -3.03
CA ASN A 376 4.78 -13.87 -2.11
C ASN A 376 5.41 -15.08 -2.83
N ALA A 377 4.83 -15.51 -3.96
CA ALA A 377 5.37 -16.60 -4.76
C ALA A 377 6.75 -16.24 -5.32
N LEU A 378 6.92 -15.02 -5.84
CA LEU A 378 8.22 -14.52 -6.30
C LEU A 378 9.25 -14.49 -5.17
N GLY A 379 8.85 -14.05 -3.96
CA GLY A 379 9.72 -14.08 -2.78
C GLY A 379 10.17 -15.50 -2.42
N MET A 380 9.25 -16.46 -2.40
CA MET A 380 9.59 -17.87 -2.14
C MET A 380 10.54 -18.44 -3.21
N ILE A 381 10.30 -18.15 -4.48
CA ILE A 381 11.15 -18.58 -5.60
C ILE A 381 12.53 -17.92 -5.48
N GLY A 382 12.59 -16.61 -5.18
CA GLY A 382 13.84 -15.87 -4.98
C GLY A 382 14.68 -16.43 -3.84
N VAL A 383 14.07 -16.69 -2.70
CA VAL A 383 14.78 -17.28 -1.53
C VAL A 383 15.26 -18.70 -1.84
N ALA A 384 14.41 -19.55 -2.44
CA ALA A 384 14.79 -20.91 -2.82
C ALA A 384 15.94 -20.93 -3.84
N GLY A 385 15.90 -20.05 -4.85
CA GLY A 385 16.98 -19.87 -5.81
C GLY A 385 18.28 -19.38 -5.16
N GLY A 386 18.16 -18.47 -4.20
CA GLY A 386 19.32 -17.97 -3.45
C GLY A 386 20.00 -19.05 -2.59
N ILE A 387 19.21 -19.86 -1.89
CA ILE A 387 19.73 -21.01 -1.12
C ILE A 387 20.43 -22.00 -2.06
N ALA A 388 19.82 -22.32 -3.20
CA ALA A 388 20.42 -23.22 -4.19
C ALA A 388 21.73 -22.67 -4.76
N ALA A 389 21.79 -21.35 -5.06
CA ALA A 389 23.00 -20.69 -5.54
C ALA A 389 24.11 -20.72 -4.48
N THR A 390 23.77 -20.44 -3.22
CA THR A 390 24.74 -20.48 -2.10
C THR A 390 25.31 -21.89 -1.89
N LEU A 391 24.46 -22.94 -1.95
CA LEU A 391 24.92 -24.33 -1.90
C LEU A 391 25.84 -24.69 -3.08
N GLY A 392 25.55 -24.16 -4.27
CA GLY A 392 26.39 -24.35 -5.47
C GLY A 392 27.75 -23.69 -5.36
N VAL A 393 27.85 -22.51 -4.75
CA VAL A 393 29.11 -21.80 -4.48
C VAL A 393 29.92 -22.52 -3.41
N LEU A 394 29.29 -22.87 -2.27
CA LEU A 394 29.96 -23.47 -1.12
C LEU A 394 30.47 -24.89 -1.40
N LYS A 395 29.82 -25.66 -2.26
CA LYS A 395 30.15 -27.07 -2.56
C LYS A 395 30.49 -27.88 -1.30
N PRO A 396 29.61 -27.89 -0.29
CA PRO A 396 29.89 -28.43 1.03
C PRO A 396 30.19 -29.95 0.95
N SER A 397 31.06 -30.42 1.85
CA SER A 397 31.24 -31.87 2.03
C SER A 397 29.91 -32.55 2.44
N PRO A 398 29.74 -33.87 2.20
CA PRO A 398 28.50 -34.54 2.58
C PRO A 398 28.17 -34.45 4.08
N GLU A 399 29.17 -34.38 4.94
CA GLU A 399 28.99 -34.19 6.39
C GLU A 399 28.49 -32.79 6.72
N LEU A 400 29.11 -31.74 6.12
CA LEU A 400 28.71 -30.35 6.28
C LEU A 400 27.31 -30.12 5.70
N LEU A 401 27.01 -30.68 4.53
CA LEU A 401 25.68 -30.63 3.94
C LEU A 401 24.63 -31.26 4.86
N GLY A 402 24.95 -32.39 5.50
CA GLY A 402 24.09 -33.03 6.50
C GLY A 402 23.83 -32.13 7.70
N GLN A 403 24.85 -31.46 8.25
CA GLN A 403 24.72 -30.53 9.37
C GLN A 403 23.91 -29.29 8.98
N MET A 404 24.18 -28.71 7.81
CA MET A 404 23.40 -27.56 7.28
C MET A 404 21.94 -27.92 7.08
N SER A 405 21.67 -29.10 6.48
CA SER A 405 20.29 -29.58 6.25
C SER A 405 19.55 -29.84 7.56
N ALA A 406 20.24 -30.42 8.56
CA ALA A 406 19.69 -30.63 9.89
C ALA A 406 19.37 -29.33 10.60
N ALA A 407 20.26 -28.34 10.56
CA ALA A 407 20.03 -27.02 11.16
C ALA A 407 18.84 -26.29 10.50
N MET A 408 18.78 -26.31 9.15
CA MET A 408 17.66 -25.75 8.40
C MET A 408 16.34 -26.46 8.70
N ALA A 409 16.34 -27.79 8.83
CA ALA A 409 15.16 -28.57 9.18
C ALA A 409 14.67 -28.26 10.61
N VAL A 410 15.57 -28.15 11.58
CA VAL A 410 15.22 -27.79 12.97
C VAL A 410 14.67 -26.37 13.04
N GLY A 411 15.38 -25.38 12.47
CA GLY A 411 14.94 -23.98 12.45
C GLY A 411 13.63 -23.80 11.68
N GLY A 412 13.51 -24.45 10.50
CA GLY A 412 12.32 -24.38 9.66
C GLY A 412 11.09 -25.03 10.32
N THR A 413 11.26 -26.20 10.97
CA THR A 413 10.15 -26.86 11.68
C THR A 413 9.71 -26.08 12.91
N ALA A 414 10.66 -25.53 13.69
CA ALA A 414 10.37 -24.67 14.82
C ALA A 414 9.63 -23.39 14.38
N GLY A 415 10.13 -22.70 13.35
CA GLY A 415 9.50 -21.51 12.78
C GLY A 415 8.09 -21.80 12.25
N LEU A 416 7.90 -22.92 11.54
CA LEU A 416 6.59 -23.33 11.03
C LEU A 416 5.61 -23.65 12.17
N ALA A 417 6.07 -24.31 13.23
CA ALA A 417 5.25 -24.63 14.40
C ALA A 417 4.79 -23.35 15.13
N ILE A 418 5.68 -22.37 15.31
CA ILE A 418 5.36 -21.06 15.89
C ILE A 418 4.37 -20.35 14.99
N ALA A 419 4.66 -20.27 13.68
CA ALA A 419 3.82 -19.57 12.71
C ALA A 419 2.40 -20.17 12.58
N LYS A 420 2.19 -21.45 12.85
CA LYS A 420 0.87 -22.09 12.86
C LYS A 420 0.07 -21.82 14.15
N LYS A 421 0.75 -21.62 15.28
CA LYS A 421 0.10 -21.46 16.60
C LYS A 421 -0.17 -20.03 17.00
N ILE A 422 0.53 -19.06 16.40
CA ILE A 422 0.44 -17.66 16.80
C ILE A 422 -0.91 -17.07 16.41
N GLN A 423 -1.49 -16.27 17.31
CA GLN A 423 -2.67 -15.46 17.04
C GLN A 423 -2.25 -14.15 16.35
N ILE A 424 -3.14 -13.58 15.55
CA ILE A 424 -2.88 -12.33 14.82
C ILE A 424 -2.67 -11.14 15.76
N SER A 425 -3.38 -11.13 16.89
CA SER A 425 -3.18 -10.16 17.98
C SER A 425 -1.72 -10.13 18.48
N ASP A 426 -1.00 -11.25 18.38
CA ASP A 426 0.37 -11.42 18.87
C ASP A 426 1.44 -11.26 17.77
N LEU A 427 1.03 -10.88 16.58
CA LEU A 427 1.94 -10.70 15.43
C LEU A 427 3.05 -9.66 15.70
N PRO A 428 2.79 -8.49 16.32
CA PRO A 428 3.85 -7.53 16.66
C PRO A 428 4.93 -8.14 17.57
N GLN A 429 4.53 -8.98 18.53
CA GLN A 429 5.45 -9.67 19.44
C GLN A 429 6.30 -10.68 18.69
N LEU A 430 5.69 -11.45 17.77
CA LEU A 430 6.42 -12.41 16.94
C LEU A 430 7.49 -11.71 16.08
N VAL A 431 7.12 -10.60 15.45
CA VAL A 431 8.03 -9.81 14.60
C VAL A 431 9.21 -9.30 15.43
N ALA A 432 8.98 -8.77 16.63
CA ALA A 432 10.06 -8.33 17.53
C ALA A 432 10.97 -9.51 17.95
N ALA A 433 10.40 -10.66 18.31
CA ALA A 433 11.17 -11.86 18.64
C ALA A 433 12.02 -12.34 17.45
N PHE A 434 11.47 -12.30 16.24
CA PHE A 434 12.19 -12.67 15.01
C PHE A 434 13.40 -11.75 14.77
N HIS A 435 13.23 -10.44 14.87
CA HIS A 435 14.34 -9.49 14.72
C HIS A 435 15.44 -9.68 15.76
N SER A 436 15.10 -10.11 16.98
CA SER A 436 16.10 -10.50 17.98
C SER A 436 16.97 -11.66 17.48
N LEU A 437 16.38 -12.73 16.93
CA LEU A 437 17.13 -13.86 16.40
C LEU A 437 17.99 -13.46 15.19
N VAL A 438 17.50 -12.58 14.30
CA VAL A 438 18.27 -12.06 13.17
C VAL A 438 19.47 -11.25 13.66
N GLY A 439 19.28 -10.36 14.66
CA GLY A 439 20.37 -9.59 15.26
C GLY A 439 21.44 -10.48 15.90
N LEU A 440 21.04 -11.55 16.60
CA LEU A 440 21.96 -12.53 17.17
C LEU A 440 22.73 -13.28 16.09
N ALA A 441 22.05 -13.71 15.02
CA ALA A 441 22.68 -14.39 13.89
C ALA A 441 23.76 -13.48 13.28
N ALA A 442 23.47 -12.18 13.07
CA ALA A 442 24.43 -11.24 12.52
C ALA A 442 25.69 -11.09 13.38
N VAL A 443 25.55 -11.00 14.72
CA VAL A 443 26.71 -10.98 15.63
C VAL A 443 27.55 -12.22 15.48
N LEU A 444 26.91 -13.41 15.49
CA LEU A 444 27.62 -14.69 15.43
C LEU A 444 28.30 -14.87 14.08
N THR A 445 27.65 -14.53 12.98
CA THR A 445 28.23 -14.62 11.63
C THR A 445 29.43 -13.69 11.48
N CYS A 446 29.30 -12.42 11.89
CA CYS A 446 30.38 -11.45 11.78
C CYS A 446 31.62 -11.84 12.62
N VAL A 447 31.44 -12.40 13.82
CA VAL A 447 32.51 -12.88 14.65
C VAL A 447 33.14 -14.15 14.07
N ALA A 448 32.30 -15.08 13.58
CA ALA A 448 32.80 -16.32 12.97
C ALA A 448 33.60 -16.05 11.71
N GLU A 449 33.13 -15.16 10.85
CA GLU A 449 33.84 -14.79 9.62
C GLU A 449 35.17 -14.10 9.89
N TYR A 450 35.21 -13.21 10.88
CA TYR A 450 36.47 -12.64 11.33
C TYR A 450 37.47 -13.74 11.76
N MET A 451 37.01 -14.77 12.47
CA MET A 451 37.85 -15.88 12.92
C MET A 451 38.35 -16.72 11.74
N VAL A 452 37.54 -16.94 10.74
CA VAL A 452 37.87 -17.74 9.54
C VAL A 452 38.83 -16.97 8.63
N GLU A 453 38.56 -15.69 8.39
CA GLU A 453 39.35 -14.85 7.47
C GLU A 453 40.62 -14.31 8.09
N TYR A 454 40.78 -14.34 9.42
CA TYR A 454 41.97 -13.82 10.10
C TYR A 454 43.32 -14.30 9.54
N PRO A 455 43.53 -15.59 9.23
CA PRO A 455 44.81 -16.07 8.66
C PRO A 455 45.07 -15.46 7.27
N HIS A 456 44.06 -15.03 6.55
CA HIS A 456 44.19 -14.51 5.18
C HIS A 456 44.36 -12.97 5.14
N PHE A 457 44.12 -12.25 6.23
CA PHE A 457 44.19 -10.77 6.28
C PHE A 457 45.55 -10.18 5.89
N ALA A 458 46.61 -10.94 6.01
CA ALA A 458 47.96 -10.48 5.60
C ALA A 458 48.15 -10.45 4.08
N THR A 459 47.36 -11.22 3.34
CA THR A 459 47.44 -11.37 1.87
C THR A 459 46.28 -10.83 1.13
N ASP A 460 45.15 -10.56 1.80
CA ASP A 460 43.92 -10.05 1.21
C ASP A 460 43.96 -8.52 1.08
N PRO A 461 43.88 -7.96 -0.15
CA PRO A 461 43.82 -6.51 -0.35
C PRO A 461 42.53 -5.89 0.22
N ALA A 462 41.46 -6.66 0.42
CA ALA A 462 40.19 -6.22 0.98
C ALA A 462 40.08 -6.38 2.52
N ALA A 463 41.09 -6.90 3.19
CA ALA A 463 41.12 -7.19 4.63
C ALA A 463 40.59 -6.06 5.53
N ASN A 464 40.93 -4.81 5.21
CA ASN A 464 40.46 -3.66 5.98
C ASN A 464 38.95 -3.44 5.82
N LEU A 465 38.40 -3.67 4.62
CA LEU A 465 36.96 -3.59 4.35
C LEU A 465 36.23 -4.70 5.13
N THR A 466 36.69 -5.93 5.04
CA THR A 466 36.14 -7.09 5.77
C THR A 466 36.14 -6.83 7.29
N LYS A 467 37.24 -6.33 7.85
CA LYS A 467 37.30 -5.93 9.27
C LYS A 467 36.27 -4.88 9.64
N ILE A 468 36.18 -3.77 8.88
CA ILE A 468 35.22 -2.70 9.15
C ILE A 468 33.78 -3.23 9.09
N VAL A 469 33.45 -4.00 8.08
CA VAL A 469 32.09 -4.56 7.90
C VAL A 469 31.76 -5.55 9.00
N ALA A 470 32.70 -6.43 9.40
CA ALA A 470 32.55 -7.34 10.55
C ALA A 470 32.24 -6.58 11.85
N TYR A 471 32.98 -5.50 12.10
CA TYR A 471 32.80 -4.65 13.29
C TYR A 471 31.43 -3.97 13.30
N LEU A 472 31.04 -3.34 12.17
CA LEU A 472 29.75 -2.66 12.02
C LEU A 472 28.57 -3.65 12.06
N GLY A 473 28.69 -4.80 11.41
CA GLY A 473 27.67 -5.85 11.45
C GLY A 473 27.44 -6.39 12.86
N THR A 474 28.52 -6.60 13.61
CA THR A 474 28.48 -6.97 15.04
C THR A 474 27.80 -5.90 15.89
N TYR A 475 28.12 -4.62 15.68
CA TYR A 475 27.50 -3.51 16.40
C TYR A 475 26.00 -3.40 16.12
N ILE A 476 25.57 -3.37 14.85
CA ILE A 476 24.19 -3.27 14.46
C ILE A 476 23.40 -4.50 14.94
N GLY A 477 23.97 -5.69 14.77
CA GLY A 477 23.38 -6.95 15.21
C GLY A 477 23.14 -6.98 16.73
N GLY A 478 24.09 -6.52 17.53
CA GLY A 478 23.98 -6.46 19.00
C GLY A 478 22.89 -5.50 19.48
N VAL A 479 22.81 -4.30 18.89
CA VAL A 479 21.72 -3.34 19.17
C VAL A 479 20.36 -3.93 18.79
N THR A 480 20.28 -4.58 17.62
CA THR A 480 19.05 -5.21 17.13
C THR A 480 18.60 -6.35 18.04
N PHE A 481 19.53 -7.24 18.43
CA PHE A 481 19.24 -8.38 19.31
C PHE A 481 18.60 -7.94 20.62
N SER A 482 19.27 -7.11 21.38
CA SER A 482 18.84 -6.72 22.72
C SER A 482 17.66 -5.74 22.69
N GLY A 483 17.66 -4.79 21.74
CA GLY A 483 16.53 -3.86 21.55
C GLY A 483 15.24 -4.58 21.21
N SER A 484 15.31 -5.61 20.37
CA SER A 484 14.15 -6.43 20.00
C SER A 484 13.63 -7.27 21.16
N LEU A 485 14.50 -7.78 22.05
CA LEU A 485 14.08 -8.47 23.28
C LEU A 485 13.33 -7.54 24.23
N VAL A 486 13.79 -6.31 24.41
CA VAL A 486 13.09 -5.30 25.23
C VAL A 486 11.75 -4.92 24.59
N ALA A 487 11.70 -4.73 23.27
CA ALA A 487 10.45 -4.45 22.55
C ALA A 487 9.46 -5.61 22.71
N TYR A 488 9.90 -6.85 22.54
CA TYR A 488 9.10 -8.04 22.81
C TYR A 488 8.54 -8.06 24.22
N GLY A 489 9.40 -7.82 25.23
CA GLY A 489 8.99 -7.81 26.66
C GLY A 489 7.95 -6.73 26.96
N LYS A 490 8.06 -5.54 26.35
CA LYS A 490 7.06 -4.47 26.49
C LYS A 490 5.75 -4.80 25.78
N LEU A 491 5.82 -5.35 24.58
CA LEU A 491 4.63 -5.76 23.81
C LEU A 491 3.86 -6.89 24.48
N GLN A 492 4.58 -7.85 25.08
CA GLN A 492 3.99 -8.99 25.79
C GLN A 492 3.48 -8.62 27.18
N GLY A 493 3.79 -7.41 27.68
CA GLY A 493 3.42 -6.99 29.02
C GLY A 493 4.30 -7.56 30.13
N LEU A 494 5.43 -8.21 29.80
CA LEU A 494 6.44 -8.67 30.74
C LEU A 494 7.23 -7.51 31.36
N LEU A 495 7.38 -6.44 30.58
CA LEU A 495 8.00 -5.17 30.98
C LEU A 495 6.94 -4.06 30.94
N SER A 496 7.09 -3.06 31.81
CA SER A 496 6.21 -1.89 31.78
C SER A 496 6.25 -1.19 30.42
N SER A 497 5.10 -0.85 29.85
CA SER A 497 5.00 -0.07 28.60
C SER A 497 5.42 1.40 28.79
N ALA A 498 5.51 1.88 30.03
CA ALA A 498 6.00 3.22 30.32
C ALA A 498 7.48 3.38 29.94
N PRO A 499 7.91 4.56 29.47
CA PRO A 499 9.31 4.81 29.16
C PRO A 499 10.16 4.76 30.45
N LEU A 500 11.22 3.96 30.46
CA LEU A 500 12.20 3.92 31.54
C LEU A 500 13.24 5.04 31.35
N LEU A 501 13.04 6.15 32.01
CA LEU A 501 13.91 7.32 31.88
C LEU A 501 15.04 7.25 32.91
N LEU A 502 16.17 6.65 32.56
CA LEU A 502 17.36 6.62 33.39
C LEU A 502 17.97 8.03 33.53
N PRO A 503 18.38 8.48 34.73
CA PRO A 503 19.07 9.75 34.90
C PRO A 503 20.38 9.73 34.08
N GLY A 504 20.63 10.79 33.28
CA GLY A 504 21.81 10.88 32.43
C GLY A 504 21.84 9.94 31.22
N ARG A 505 20.70 9.37 30.81
CA ARG A 505 20.55 8.39 29.69
C ARG A 505 21.26 8.83 28.40
N HIS A 506 21.15 10.12 28.04
CA HIS A 506 21.77 10.64 26.81
C HIS A 506 23.30 10.64 26.90
N ALA A 507 23.85 10.99 28.05
CA ALA A 507 25.29 10.89 28.29
C ALA A 507 25.77 9.43 28.32
N LEU A 508 24.96 8.51 28.90
CA LEU A 508 25.22 7.07 28.88
C LEU A 508 25.22 6.53 27.44
N ASN A 509 24.17 6.80 26.66
CA ASN A 509 24.10 6.33 25.27
C ASN A 509 25.18 6.96 24.38
N ALA A 510 25.48 8.24 24.56
CA ALA A 510 26.59 8.90 23.87
C ALA A 510 27.97 8.28 24.25
N GLY A 511 28.15 7.96 25.53
CA GLY A 511 29.35 7.27 26.02
C GLY A 511 29.50 5.85 25.45
N LEU A 512 28.43 5.06 25.45
CA LEU A 512 28.39 3.72 24.82
C LEU A 512 28.70 3.79 23.32
N MET A 513 28.12 4.74 22.61
CA MET A 513 28.40 4.96 21.20
C MET A 513 29.84 5.39 20.96
N ALA A 514 30.36 6.35 21.75
CA ALA A 514 31.75 6.82 21.67
C ALA A 514 32.73 5.67 21.97
N ALA A 515 32.44 4.84 22.98
CA ALA A 515 33.25 3.67 23.29
C ALA A 515 33.22 2.64 22.14
N SER A 516 32.07 2.38 21.55
CA SER A 516 31.93 1.48 20.40
C SER A 516 32.69 2.01 19.18
N VAL A 517 32.56 3.31 18.86
CA VAL A 517 33.32 3.94 17.76
C VAL A 517 34.80 3.99 18.07
N GLY A 518 35.18 4.30 19.31
CA GLY A 518 36.60 4.30 19.77
C GLY A 518 37.26 2.94 19.70
N GLY A 519 36.49 1.88 19.94
CA GLY A 519 36.93 0.48 19.84
C GLY A 519 37.39 0.04 18.45
N ILE A 520 36.96 0.72 17.38
CA ILE A 520 37.42 0.44 16.03
C ILE A 520 38.92 0.80 15.82
N VAL A 521 39.42 1.75 16.58
CA VAL A 521 40.81 2.21 16.43
C VAL A 521 41.82 1.11 16.82
N PRO A 522 41.81 0.54 18.04
CA PRO A 522 42.71 -0.58 18.36
C PRO A 522 42.40 -1.82 17.49
N TYR A 523 41.14 -2.05 17.11
CA TYR A 523 40.74 -3.14 16.24
C TYR A 523 41.39 -3.07 14.84
N MET A 524 41.56 -1.87 14.30
CA MET A 524 42.18 -1.68 12.99
C MET A 524 43.72 -1.58 13.05
N LEU A 525 44.28 -1.01 14.13
CA LEU A 525 45.72 -0.74 14.23
C LEU A 525 46.53 -1.92 14.74
N ASP A 526 45.94 -2.75 15.61
CA ASP A 526 46.64 -3.92 16.16
C ASP A 526 46.28 -5.17 15.32
N PRO A 527 47.27 -5.79 14.64
CA PRO A 527 47.01 -6.96 13.80
C PRO A 527 46.85 -8.25 14.60
N SER A 528 46.89 -8.23 15.95
CA SER A 528 46.80 -9.46 16.74
C SER A 528 45.41 -10.04 16.78
N TYR A 529 45.30 -11.37 16.65
CA TYR A 529 44.02 -12.10 16.73
C TYR A 529 43.26 -11.84 18.04
N THR A 530 44.01 -11.85 19.15
CA THR A 530 43.43 -11.65 20.49
C THR A 530 42.83 -10.27 20.65
N MET A 531 43.50 -9.23 20.13
CA MET A 531 42.92 -7.88 20.15
C MET A 531 41.68 -7.77 19.31
N GLY A 532 41.67 -8.34 18.11
CA GLY A 532 40.49 -8.33 17.22
C GLY A 532 39.27 -8.99 17.86
N ILE A 533 39.41 -10.19 18.40
CA ILE A 533 38.31 -10.89 19.09
C ILE A 533 37.88 -10.15 20.37
N THR A 534 38.82 -9.57 21.12
CA THR A 534 38.49 -8.77 22.31
C THR A 534 37.70 -7.53 21.94
N CYS A 535 38.06 -6.85 20.85
CA CYS A 535 37.33 -5.68 20.36
C CYS A 535 35.91 -6.06 19.85
N LEU A 536 35.78 -7.17 19.08
CA LEU A 536 34.47 -7.67 18.63
C LEU A 536 33.59 -8.12 19.81
N GLY A 537 34.13 -8.81 20.79
CA GLY A 537 33.42 -9.18 22.02
C GLY A 537 32.99 -7.96 22.84
N SER A 538 33.88 -6.96 22.95
CA SER A 538 33.58 -5.72 23.65
C SER A 538 32.48 -4.92 22.95
N VAL A 539 32.52 -4.77 21.62
CA VAL A 539 31.48 -4.05 20.88
C VAL A 539 30.15 -4.82 20.89
N SER A 540 30.19 -6.15 20.89
CA SER A 540 28.96 -6.96 21.07
C SER A 540 28.31 -6.67 22.42
N ALA A 541 29.06 -6.61 23.50
CA ALA A 541 28.55 -6.31 24.84
C ALA A 541 28.06 -4.85 24.94
N LEU A 542 28.82 -3.87 24.45
CA LEU A 542 28.43 -2.46 24.44
C LEU A 542 27.16 -2.21 23.62
N SER A 543 27.08 -2.79 22.44
CA SER A 543 25.89 -2.68 21.55
C SER A 543 24.65 -3.35 22.14
N ALA A 544 24.83 -4.48 22.82
CA ALA A 544 23.72 -5.14 23.54
C ALA A 544 23.21 -4.27 24.71
N VAL A 545 24.09 -3.66 25.49
CA VAL A 545 23.68 -2.70 26.54
C VAL A 545 22.98 -1.49 25.92
N MET A 546 23.53 -0.96 24.83
CA MET A 546 22.93 0.19 24.12
C MET A 546 21.56 -0.11 23.54
N GLY A 547 21.33 -1.29 22.98
CA GLY A 547 20.00 -1.73 22.51
C GLY A 547 18.97 -1.75 23.64
N VAL A 548 19.35 -2.24 24.83
CA VAL A 548 18.48 -2.20 26.01
C VAL A 548 18.19 -0.76 26.43
N THR A 549 19.18 0.09 26.57
CA THR A 549 19.02 1.46 27.08
C THR A 549 18.22 2.35 26.13
N LEU A 550 18.39 2.19 24.81
CA LEU A 550 17.62 2.91 23.80
C LEU A 550 16.16 2.48 23.82
N THR A 551 15.88 1.16 23.70
CA THR A 551 14.51 0.65 23.58
C THR A 551 13.73 0.76 24.89
N ALA A 552 14.38 0.60 26.04
CA ALA A 552 13.74 0.77 27.34
C ALA A 552 13.22 2.20 27.57
N ALA A 553 13.89 3.19 27.03
CA ALA A 553 13.52 4.61 27.13
C ALA A 553 12.33 5.00 26.26
N ILE A 554 11.90 4.15 25.31
CA ILE A 554 10.81 4.44 24.37
C ILE A 554 9.47 3.95 24.97
N GLY A 555 8.45 4.80 24.92
CA GLY A 555 7.10 4.50 25.44
C GLY A 555 6.30 3.55 24.56
N GLY A 556 5.22 2.99 25.09
CA GLY A 556 4.33 2.07 24.37
C GLY A 556 3.66 2.68 23.14
N ALA A 557 3.39 3.99 23.15
CA ALA A 557 2.83 4.70 22.00
C ALA A 557 3.74 4.67 20.76
N ASP A 558 5.08 4.70 20.99
CA ASP A 558 6.07 4.73 19.92
C ASP A 558 6.54 3.31 19.50
N MET A 559 6.01 2.24 20.13
CA MET A 559 6.39 0.86 19.82
C MET A 559 6.19 0.46 18.36
N PRO A 560 5.12 0.88 17.65
CA PRO A 560 5.00 0.60 16.22
C PRO A 560 6.20 1.11 15.40
N VAL A 561 6.70 2.31 15.70
CA VAL A 561 7.89 2.87 15.05
C VAL A 561 9.14 2.09 15.42
N VAL A 562 9.27 1.68 16.69
CA VAL A 562 10.42 0.88 17.15
C VAL A 562 10.53 -0.43 16.39
N ILE A 563 9.43 -1.14 16.17
CA ILE A 563 9.42 -2.40 15.41
C ILE A 563 9.94 -2.18 13.99
N THR A 564 9.51 -1.11 13.32
CA THR A 564 9.97 -0.81 11.95
C THR A 564 11.43 -0.33 11.90
N VAL A 565 11.90 0.38 12.92
CA VAL A 565 13.32 0.75 13.08
C VAL A 565 14.19 -0.50 13.29
N LEU A 566 13.76 -1.44 14.15
CA LEU A 566 14.46 -2.70 14.38
C LEU A 566 14.47 -3.58 13.12
N ASN A 567 13.40 -3.55 12.31
CA ASN A 567 13.39 -4.18 11.01
C ASN A 567 14.44 -3.56 10.07
N SER A 568 14.56 -2.22 10.06
CA SER A 568 15.61 -1.53 9.29
C SER A 568 17.01 -1.96 9.75
N TYR A 569 17.26 -2.01 11.05
CA TYR A 569 18.56 -2.45 11.59
C TYR A 569 18.86 -3.90 11.22
N SER A 570 17.87 -4.80 11.29
CA SER A 570 18.02 -6.20 10.84
C SER A 570 18.41 -6.27 9.36
N GLY A 571 17.79 -5.44 8.50
CA GLY A 571 18.13 -5.38 7.08
C GLY A 571 19.56 -4.90 6.84
N TRP A 572 20.00 -3.86 7.52
CA TRP A 572 21.40 -3.38 7.39
C TRP A 572 22.42 -4.38 7.95
N ALA A 573 22.09 -5.10 9.02
CA ALA A 573 22.92 -6.19 9.54
C ALA A 573 23.06 -7.31 8.49
N LEU A 574 21.94 -7.73 7.87
CA LEU A 574 21.93 -8.72 6.79
C LEU A 574 22.74 -8.25 5.56
N CYS A 575 22.68 -6.94 5.24
CA CYS A 575 23.49 -6.35 4.18
C CYS A 575 25.00 -6.47 4.49
N ALA A 576 25.40 -6.22 5.72
CA ALA A 576 26.78 -6.40 6.17
C ALA A 576 27.23 -7.87 6.08
N GLU A 577 26.40 -8.82 6.51
CA GLU A 577 26.65 -10.27 6.32
C GLU A 577 26.83 -10.62 4.83
N GLY A 578 26.00 -10.04 3.94
CA GLY A 578 26.11 -10.24 2.50
C GLY A 578 27.46 -9.79 1.93
N PHE A 579 28.00 -8.66 2.42
CA PHE A 579 29.34 -8.21 2.06
C PHE A 579 30.43 -9.15 2.60
N LEU A 580 30.32 -9.58 3.86
CA LEU A 580 31.31 -10.48 4.48
C LEU A 580 31.37 -11.83 3.78
N LEU A 581 30.22 -12.43 3.53
CA LEU A 581 30.09 -13.75 2.90
C LEU A 581 30.19 -13.69 1.36
N ASN A 582 30.50 -12.54 0.78
CA ASN A 582 30.52 -12.30 -0.66
C ASN A 582 29.25 -12.82 -1.37
N ASN A 583 28.10 -12.64 -0.72
CA ASN A 583 26.80 -13.09 -1.18
C ASN A 583 25.93 -11.91 -1.62
N ASN A 584 25.90 -11.68 -2.94
CA ASN A 584 25.17 -10.55 -3.54
C ASN A 584 23.68 -10.58 -3.24
N LEU A 585 23.07 -11.76 -3.06
CA LEU A 585 21.64 -11.85 -2.70
C LEU A 585 21.38 -11.29 -1.30
N LEU A 586 22.17 -11.69 -0.30
CA LEU A 586 22.03 -11.16 1.07
C LEU A 586 22.24 -9.64 1.11
N THR A 587 23.20 -9.13 0.32
CA THR A 587 23.45 -7.69 0.20
C THR A 587 22.23 -6.96 -0.38
N ILE A 588 21.66 -7.47 -1.51
CA ILE A 588 20.49 -6.86 -2.15
C ILE A 588 19.28 -6.91 -1.22
N VAL A 589 18.96 -8.08 -0.68
CA VAL A 589 17.80 -8.28 0.20
C VAL A 589 17.95 -7.48 1.49
N GLY A 590 19.15 -7.47 2.08
CA GLY A 590 19.46 -6.67 3.27
C GLY A 590 19.27 -5.18 3.04
N ALA A 591 19.76 -4.64 1.92
CA ALA A 591 19.58 -3.24 1.55
C ALA A 591 18.10 -2.88 1.31
N LEU A 592 17.32 -3.79 0.69
CA LEU A 592 15.88 -3.60 0.47
C LEU A 592 15.12 -3.56 1.80
N ILE A 593 15.38 -4.52 2.71
CA ILE A 593 14.73 -4.57 4.03
C ILE A 593 15.13 -3.35 4.86
N GLY A 594 16.42 -3.01 4.88
CA GLY A 594 16.95 -1.86 5.61
C GLY A 594 16.32 -0.54 5.16
N SER A 595 16.26 -0.32 3.85
CA SER A 595 15.68 0.88 3.26
C SER A 595 14.16 0.96 3.47
N SER A 596 13.43 -0.14 3.23
CA SER A 596 11.97 -0.18 3.41
C SER A 596 11.56 0.03 4.87
N GLY A 597 12.30 -0.56 5.82
CA GLY A 597 12.09 -0.35 7.25
C GLY A 597 12.33 1.10 7.67
N ALA A 598 13.37 1.76 7.14
CA ALA A 598 13.67 3.16 7.40
C ALA A 598 12.58 4.10 6.85
N ILE A 599 12.13 3.86 5.61
CA ILE A 599 11.06 4.64 4.97
C ILE A 599 9.75 4.49 5.75
N LEU A 600 9.39 3.26 6.13
CA LEU A 600 8.17 2.99 6.90
C LEU A 600 8.22 3.67 8.28
N SER A 601 9.38 3.62 8.97
CA SER A 601 9.58 4.31 10.23
C SER A 601 9.41 5.82 10.09
N TYR A 602 9.92 6.40 9.00
CA TYR A 602 9.76 7.83 8.72
C TYR A 602 8.29 8.22 8.48
N ILE A 603 7.57 7.45 7.64
CA ILE A 603 6.15 7.69 7.36
C ILE A 603 5.32 7.64 8.65
N MET A 604 5.57 6.65 9.51
CA MET A 604 4.89 6.54 10.79
C MET A 604 5.19 7.71 11.74
N CYS A 605 6.44 8.17 11.78
CA CYS A 605 6.82 9.34 12.57
C CYS A 605 6.10 10.60 12.08
N VAL A 606 5.96 10.77 10.76
CA VAL A 606 5.16 11.87 10.17
C VAL A 606 3.70 11.77 10.58
N ALA A 607 3.10 10.58 10.53
CA ALA A 607 1.72 10.34 10.97
C ALA A 607 1.49 10.61 12.47
N MET A 608 2.56 10.56 13.29
CA MET A 608 2.53 10.88 14.71
C MET A 608 2.94 12.34 15.01
N ASN A 609 3.25 13.13 13.99
CA ASN A 609 3.85 14.47 14.11
C ASN A 609 5.12 14.49 14.99
N ARG A 610 5.96 13.45 14.87
CA ARG A 610 7.21 13.32 15.61
C ARG A 610 8.40 13.19 14.67
N SER A 611 9.57 13.65 15.09
CA SER A 611 10.79 13.37 14.34
C SER A 611 11.27 11.95 14.66
N LEU A 612 11.79 11.24 13.66
CA LEU A 612 12.37 9.90 13.84
C LEU A 612 13.50 9.92 14.88
N ALA A 613 14.31 10.96 14.89
CA ALA A 613 15.38 11.14 15.88
C ALA A 613 14.82 11.22 17.32
N ASN A 614 13.70 11.92 17.52
CA ASN A 614 13.06 12.02 18.84
C ASN A 614 12.57 10.64 19.33
N VAL A 615 12.01 9.83 18.46
CA VAL A 615 11.54 8.49 18.82
C VAL A 615 12.72 7.59 19.17
N ILE A 616 13.76 7.52 18.32
CA ILE A 616 14.92 6.65 18.53
C ILE A 616 15.69 7.03 19.80
N LEU A 617 15.82 8.34 20.10
CA LEU A 617 16.55 8.82 21.28
C LEU A 617 15.68 8.90 22.54
N GLY A 618 14.47 8.34 22.52
CA GLY A 618 13.59 8.28 23.68
C GLY A 618 13.07 9.65 24.13
N GLY A 619 12.61 10.49 23.19
CA GLY A 619 12.01 11.78 23.48
C GLY A 619 12.98 12.94 23.68
N TYR A 620 14.17 12.88 23.10
CA TYR A 620 15.10 14.01 23.06
C TYR A 620 14.51 15.13 22.18
N GLY A 621 14.23 16.29 22.80
CA GLY A 621 13.72 17.46 22.08
C GLY A 621 12.24 17.35 21.69
N THR A 622 11.40 16.71 22.51
CA THR A 622 9.94 16.91 22.42
C THR A 622 9.65 18.36 22.75
N SER A 623 9.68 19.20 21.74
CA SER A 623 9.12 20.55 21.84
C SER A 623 7.61 20.39 21.71
N SER A 624 6.88 20.41 22.85
CA SER A 624 5.60 21.09 22.81
C SER A 624 5.84 22.46 22.20
N THR A 625 5.14 22.82 21.14
CA THR A 625 5.24 24.15 20.51
C THR A 625 4.86 25.28 21.50
N GLY A 626 4.33 24.93 22.67
CA GLY A 626 3.95 25.83 23.74
C GLY A 626 4.88 25.76 24.95
N THR A 627 5.13 26.90 25.56
CA THR A 627 5.91 27.06 26.82
C THR A 627 5.02 26.98 28.07
N GLY A 628 3.72 26.70 27.92
CA GLY A 628 2.71 26.67 28.97
C GLY A 628 2.43 25.26 29.52
N LYS A 629 1.62 25.21 30.59
CA LYS A 629 1.05 23.95 31.08
C LYS A 629 -0.06 23.48 30.10
N PRO A 630 -0.27 22.15 29.97
CA PRO A 630 -1.43 21.64 29.22
C PRO A 630 -2.74 22.23 29.76
N MET A 631 -3.72 22.37 28.88
CA MET A 631 -5.05 22.88 29.23
C MET A 631 -5.72 21.98 30.25
N GLU A 632 -6.19 22.59 31.36
CA GLU A 632 -6.96 21.84 32.37
C GLU A 632 -8.37 21.58 31.83
N ILE A 633 -8.72 20.30 31.71
CA ILE A 633 -10.03 19.91 31.21
C ILE A 633 -11.07 20.03 32.34
N THR A 634 -12.05 20.92 32.15
CA THR A 634 -13.16 21.11 33.05
C THR A 634 -14.46 20.66 32.39
N GLY A 635 -15.26 19.86 33.09
CA GLY A 635 -16.57 19.42 32.58
C GLY A 635 -17.04 18.12 33.24
N THR A 636 -18.27 17.74 32.96
CA THR A 636 -18.84 16.45 33.33
C THR A 636 -19.09 15.63 32.06
N HIS A 637 -18.70 14.36 32.11
CA HIS A 637 -19.02 13.45 31.02
C HIS A 637 -20.45 12.91 31.17
N THR A 638 -21.04 12.54 30.04
CA THR A 638 -22.37 11.90 30.00
C THR A 638 -22.19 10.40 29.87
N GLU A 639 -22.68 9.62 30.82
CA GLU A 639 -22.69 8.16 30.71
C GLU A 639 -23.98 7.66 30.08
N VAL A 640 -23.86 6.65 29.21
CA VAL A 640 -24.96 5.93 28.57
C VAL A 640 -24.85 4.44 28.83
N ASN A 641 -25.99 3.76 28.86
CA ASN A 641 -26.05 2.31 28.97
C ASN A 641 -26.22 1.64 27.60
N VAL A 642 -26.17 0.30 27.59
CA VAL A 642 -26.29 -0.49 26.36
C VAL A 642 -27.63 -0.24 25.66
N GLU A 643 -28.71 -0.02 26.40
CA GLU A 643 -30.06 0.19 25.87
C GLU A 643 -30.14 1.52 25.11
N GLN A 644 -29.74 2.60 25.78
CA GLN A 644 -29.69 3.94 25.15
C GLN A 644 -28.78 3.96 23.93
N THR A 645 -27.63 3.27 23.99
CA THR A 645 -26.73 3.13 22.85
C THR A 645 -27.39 2.38 21.70
N THR A 646 -28.15 1.33 21.99
CA THR A 646 -28.90 0.57 20.96
C THR A 646 -29.95 1.45 20.29
N ASP A 647 -30.67 2.28 21.05
CA ASP A 647 -31.65 3.21 20.49
C ASP A 647 -30.99 4.24 19.57
N MET A 648 -29.85 4.83 19.98
CA MET A 648 -29.07 5.73 19.13
C MET A 648 -28.58 5.05 17.84
N ILE A 649 -28.14 3.78 17.92
CA ILE A 649 -27.75 2.99 16.75
C ILE A 649 -28.95 2.74 15.82
N LYS A 650 -30.15 2.49 16.39
CA LYS A 650 -31.37 2.30 15.59
C LYS A 650 -31.84 3.57 14.89
N GLU A 651 -31.67 4.74 15.49
CA GLU A 651 -32.02 6.02 14.88
C GLU A 651 -31.05 6.46 13.78
N ALA A 652 -29.75 6.15 13.93
CA ALA A 652 -28.72 6.54 12.97
C ALA A 652 -28.86 5.81 11.63
N GLN A 653 -28.66 6.51 10.52
CA GLN A 653 -28.56 5.94 9.16
C GLN A 653 -27.11 5.77 8.71
N THR A 654 -26.26 6.73 9.08
CA THR A 654 -24.83 6.71 8.76
C THR A 654 -24.02 6.51 10.03
N ILE A 655 -23.24 5.45 10.09
CA ILE A 655 -22.46 5.06 11.26
C ILE A 655 -20.98 4.89 10.85
N ILE A 656 -20.08 5.55 11.59
CA ILE A 656 -18.64 5.30 11.47
C ILE A 656 -18.14 4.64 12.76
N ILE A 657 -17.41 3.55 12.61
CA ILE A 657 -16.77 2.84 13.72
C ILE A 657 -15.27 3.16 13.71
N VAL A 658 -14.77 3.69 14.81
CA VAL A 658 -13.36 4.03 14.99
C VAL A 658 -12.73 3.06 15.99
N PRO A 659 -12.04 2.01 15.49
CA PRO A 659 -11.41 1.04 16.37
C PRO A 659 -10.03 1.51 16.81
N GLY A 660 -9.68 1.21 18.05
CA GLY A 660 -8.35 1.40 18.60
C GLY A 660 -7.77 0.09 19.14
N TYR A 661 -6.58 0.17 19.74
CA TYR A 661 -5.92 -1.00 20.30
C TYR A 661 -6.77 -1.75 21.36
N GLY A 662 -7.62 -1.03 22.09
CA GLY A 662 -8.52 -1.64 23.09
C GLY A 662 -9.49 -2.65 22.48
N LEU A 663 -9.93 -2.50 21.23
CA LEU A 663 -10.74 -3.49 20.51
C LEU A 663 -9.93 -4.78 20.31
N CYS A 664 -8.68 -4.68 19.89
CA CYS A 664 -7.77 -5.81 19.73
C CYS A 664 -7.51 -6.52 21.08
N ALA A 665 -7.18 -5.76 22.12
CA ALA A 665 -6.88 -6.29 23.44
C ALA A 665 -8.06 -7.04 24.07
N ALA A 666 -9.29 -6.59 23.81
CA ALA A 666 -10.52 -7.23 24.27
C ALA A 666 -10.99 -8.37 23.36
N LYS A 667 -10.38 -8.57 22.19
CA LYS A 667 -10.83 -9.50 21.13
C LYS A 667 -12.28 -9.23 20.71
N ALA A 668 -12.63 -7.94 20.56
CA ALA A 668 -13.99 -7.49 20.24
C ALA A 668 -14.23 -7.38 18.72
N GLN A 669 -13.28 -7.76 17.86
CA GLN A 669 -13.42 -7.69 16.41
C GLN A 669 -14.57 -8.57 15.88
N TYR A 670 -14.80 -9.73 16.47
CA TYR A 670 -15.87 -10.64 16.04
C TYR A 670 -17.26 -10.10 16.35
N PRO A 671 -17.58 -9.68 17.60
CA PRO A 671 -18.88 -9.06 17.88
C PRO A 671 -19.16 -7.81 17.06
N ILE A 672 -18.13 -7.03 16.73
CA ILE A 672 -18.28 -5.84 15.89
C ILE A 672 -18.55 -6.23 14.44
N ALA A 673 -17.89 -7.24 13.90
CA ALA A 673 -18.20 -7.75 12.57
C ALA A 673 -19.63 -8.25 12.46
N ASP A 674 -20.11 -8.96 13.48
CA ASP A 674 -21.51 -9.40 13.58
C ASP A 674 -22.49 -8.23 13.66
N LEU A 675 -22.17 -7.19 14.45
CA LEU A 675 -22.97 -5.97 14.55
C LEU A 675 -23.06 -5.24 13.20
N VAL A 676 -21.92 -5.04 12.54
CA VAL A 676 -21.84 -4.40 11.22
C VAL A 676 -22.67 -5.15 10.19
N LYS A 677 -22.55 -6.48 10.16
CA LYS A 677 -23.35 -7.32 9.28
C LYS A 677 -24.85 -7.10 9.49
N THR A 678 -25.30 -7.15 10.75
CA THR A 678 -26.71 -6.92 11.11
C THR A 678 -27.19 -5.53 10.69
N LEU A 679 -26.40 -4.48 10.94
CA LEU A 679 -26.73 -3.10 10.57
C LEU A 679 -26.78 -2.89 9.05
N THR A 680 -25.88 -3.52 8.32
CA THR A 680 -25.86 -3.47 6.85
C THR A 680 -27.08 -4.21 6.26
N GLU A 681 -27.47 -5.35 6.83
CA GLU A 681 -28.69 -6.07 6.47
C GLU A 681 -29.97 -5.24 6.74
N GLN A 682 -29.93 -4.35 7.74
CA GLN A 682 -31.00 -3.38 8.03
C GLN A 682 -30.96 -2.13 7.12
N GLY A 683 -30.04 -2.08 6.16
CA GLY A 683 -29.94 -0.98 5.20
C GLY A 683 -29.18 0.26 5.68
N LYS A 684 -28.49 0.17 6.81
CA LYS A 684 -27.66 1.26 7.34
C LYS A 684 -26.27 1.29 6.66
N GLN A 685 -25.74 2.50 6.49
CA GLN A 685 -24.39 2.70 5.97
C GLN A 685 -23.38 2.65 7.13
N VAL A 686 -22.62 1.57 7.23
CA VAL A 686 -21.59 1.40 8.26
C VAL A 686 -20.21 1.38 7.62
N ARG A 687 -19.29 2.23 8.13
CA ARG A 687 -17.90 2.32 7.67
C ARG A 687 -16.95 2.32 8.88
N PHE A 688 -15.71 1.97 8.64
CA PHE A 688 -14.64 2.06 9.64
C PHE A 688 -13.67 3.18 9.28
N GLY A 689 -13.21 3.91 10.29
CA GLY A 689 -12.13 4.89 10.16
C GLY A 689 -10.88 4.39 10.90
N ILE A 690 -9.81 4.13 10.17
CA ILE A 690 -8.57 3.60 10.71
C ILE A 690 -7.50 4.69 10.74
N HIS A 691 -6.91 4.89 11.91
CA HIS A 691 -5.77 5.79 12.04
C HIS A 691 -4.47 5.06 11.63
N PRO A 692 -3.51 5.69 10.93
CA PRO A 692 -2.27 5.05 10.45
C PRO A 692 -1.43 4.37 11.54
N VAL A 693 -1.50 4.87 12.78
CA VAL A 693 -0.78 4.30 13.92
C VAL A 693 -1.70 3.58 14.92
N ALA A 694 -2.93 3.27 14.53
CA ALA A 694 -3.83 2.49 15.37
C ALA A 694 -3.33 1.04 15.52
N GLY A 695 -3.23 0.57 16.75
CA GLY A 695 -2.68 -0.75 17.05
C GLY A 695 -1.25 -0.71 17.60
N ARG A 696 -0.52 -1.81 17.44
CA ARG A 696 0.89 -1.99 17.85
C ARG A 696 1.85 -2.20 16.69
N MET A 697 1.32 -2.27 15.47
CA MET A 697 2.07 -2.27 14.21
C MET A 697 1.21 -1.69 13.09
N PRO A 698 1.80 -1.20 11.98
CA PRO A 698 1.05 -0.70 10.83
C PRO A 698 0.07 -1.73 10.29
N GLY A 699 -1.16 -1.32 10.01
CA GLY A 699 -2.20 -2.18 9.42
C GLY A 699 -2.76 -3.28 10.35
N GLN A 700 -2.39 -3.30 11.63
CA GLN A 700 -2.86 -4.34 12.56
C GLN A 700 -4.38 -4.40 12.65
N LEU A 701 -5.06 -3.27 12.73
CA LEU A 701 -6.53 -3.24 12.84
C LEU A 701 -7.19 -3.67 11.54
N ASN A 702 -6.64 -3.30 10.39
CA ASN A 702 -7.13 -3.74 9.09
C ASN A 702 -7.11 -5.27 8.99
N VAL A 703 -6.01 -5.90 9.43
CA VAL A 703 -5.85 -7.36 9.45
C VAL A 703 -6.85 -8.03 10.42
N LEU A 704 -7.07 -7.45 11.60
CA LEU A 704 -8.00 -7.99 12.60
C LEU A 704 -9.46 -7.89 12.16
N LEU A 705 -9.84 -6.79 11.49
CA LEU A 705 -11.18 -6.65 10.91
C LEU A 705 -11.39 -7.63 9.76
N ALA A 706 -10.39 -7.84 8.93
CA ALA A 706 -10.42 -8.84 7.87
C ALA A 706 -10.53 -10.28 8.43
N GLU A 707 -9.80 -10.59 9.52
CA GLU A 707 -9.92 -11.86 10.24
C GLU A 707 -11.35 -12.11 10.74
N ALA A 708 -12.01 -11.06 11.22
CA ALA A 708 -13.40 -11.12 11.67
C ALA A 708 -14.43 -11.19 10.54
N GLY A 709 -13.99 -11.07 9.28
CA GLY A 709 -14.85 -11.14 8.10
C GLY A 709 -15.52 -9.82 7.72
N VAL A 710 -15.00 -8.67 8.21
CA VAL A 710 -15.46 -7.34 7.78
C VAL A 710 -15.00 -7.10 6.33
N PRO A 711 -15.90 -6.72 5.42
CA PRO A 711 -15.53 -6.37 4.05
C PRO A 711 -14.51 -5.23 4.02
N TYR A 712 -13.49 -5.33 3.18
CA TYR A 712 -12.41 -4.33 3.13
C TYR A 712 -12.86 -2.97 2.58
N ASP A 713 -13.85 -2.96 1.72
CA ASP A 713 -14.42 -1.77 1.08
C ASP A 713 -15.12 -0.79 2.05
N VAL A 714 -15.49 -1.26 3.25
CA VAL A 714 -16.04 -0.39 4.30
C VAL A 714 -14.97 0.07 5.31
N VAL A 715 -13.71 -0.35 5.13
CA VAL A 715 -12.57 0.01 6.00
C VAL A 715 -11.74 1.08 5.31
N LEU A 716 -11.84 2.32 5.79
CA LEU A 716 -11.24 3.51 5.19
C LEU A 716 -10.13 4.05 6.08
N GLU A 717 -9.11 4.59 5.46
CA GLU A 717 -8.01 5.26 6.15
C GLU A 717 -8.44 6.67 6.62
N MET A 718 -7.71 7.22 7.59
CA MET A 718 -8.03 8.52 8.21
C MET A 718 -8.17 9.64 7.17
N ASP A 719 -7.28 9.70 6.18
CA ASP A 719 -7.27 10.75 5.16
C ASP A 719 -8.47 10.63 4.19
N GLU A 720 -9.08 9.45 4.11
CA GLU A 720 -10.25 9.19 3.26
C GLU A 720 -11.57 9.51 3.98
N ILE A 721 -11.61 9.40 5.31
CA ILE A 721 -12.87 9.45 6.08
C ILE A 721 -13.02 10.72 6.93
N ASN A 722 -11.95 11.48 7.17
CA ASN A 722 -12.01 12.63 8.08
C ASN A 722 -12.99 13.73 7.62
N ASP A 723 -13.16 13.90 6.33
CA ASP A 723 -14.10 14.88 5.77
C ASP A 723 -15.58 14.44 5.88
N ASP A 724 -15.85 13.18 6.18
CA ASP A 724 -17.20 12.61 6.26
C ASP A 724 -17.84 12.70 7.66
N PHE A 725 -17.04 13.00 8.71
CA PHE A 725 -17.58 13.08 10.07
C PHE A 725 -18.71 14.09 10.25
N PRO A 726 -18.68 15.30 9.66
CA PRO A 726 -19.76 16.28 9.83
C PRO A 726 -21.13 15.81 9.33
N GLU A 727 -21.14 14.91 8.35
CA GLU A 727 -22.37 14.33 7.76
C GLU A 727 -22.80 13.02 8.44
N THR A 728 -21.99 12.50 9.37
CA THR A 728 -22.22 11.22 10.04
C THR A 728 -23.16 11.38 11.23
N ASP A 729 -24.21 10.55 11.30
CA ASP A 729 -25.19 10.59 12.38
C ASP A 729 -24.59 10.10 13.71
N LEU A 730 -23.85 8.99 13.67
CA LEU A 730 -23.30 8.35 14.85
C LEU A 730 -21.88 7.84 14.63
N VAL A 731 -20.99 8.13 15.56
CA VAL A 731 -19.64 7.56 15.60
C VAL A 731 -19.48 6.68 16.83
N LEU A 732 -19.05 5.43 16.63
CA LEU A 732 -18.71 4.50 17.69
C LEU A 732 -17.19 4.38 17.82
N VAL A 733 -16.63 4.96 18.87
CA VAL A 733 -15.19 4.86 19.18
C VAL A 733 -14.97 3.67 20.11
N ILE A 734 -14.22 2.65 19.66
CA ILE A 734 -14.08 1.40 20.41
C ILE A 734 -12.62 1.17 20.79
N GLY A 735 -12.28 1.44 22.04
CA GLY A 735 -10.93 1.21 22.56
C GLY A 735 -9.83 2.09 21.95
N ALA A 736 -10.20 3.23 21.37
CA ALA A 736 -9.29 4.30 20.94
C ALA A 736 -9.23 5.42 22.00
N ASN A 737 -8.13 6.15 22.06
CA ASN A 737 -7.94 7.32 22.91
C ASN A 737 -7.15 8.41 22.21
N ASP A 738 -5.83 8.20 22.02
CA ASP A 738 -4.93 9.24 21.51
C ASP A 738 -5.20 9.55 20.04
N THR A 739 -5.64 8.57 19.25
CA THR A 739 -5.97 8.68 17.84
C THR A 739 -7.25 9.48 17.53
N VAL A 740 -8.04 9.79 18.55
CA VAL A 740 -9.27 10.60 18.47
C VAL A 740 -9.24 11.79 19.42
N ASN A 741 -8.07 12.15 19.94
CA ASN A 741 -7.91 13.15 20.99
C ASN A 741 -7.89 14.57 20.41
N SER A 742 -8.92 15.37 20.70
CA SER A 742 -9.02 16.74 20.19
C SER A 742 -7.96 17.69 20.76
N ALA A 743 -7.28 17.34 21.87
CA ALA A 743 -6.17 18.13 22.40
C ALA A 743 -5.00 18.26 21.40
N SER A 744 -4.91 17.38 20.40
CA SER A 744 -3.92 17.51 19.31
C SER A 744 -4.09 18.78 18.47
N GLN A 745 -5.31 19.29 18.37
CA GLN A 745 -5.65 20.51 17.60
C GLN A 745 -6.01 21.69 18.52
N GLU A 746 -6.61 21.45 19.68
CA GLU A 746 -7.15 22.46 20.58
C GLU A 746 -6.10 22.99 21.57
N ASP A 747 -5.11 22.18 21.96
CA ASP A 747 -4.10 22.55 22.94
C ASP A 747 -2.67 22.55 22.36
N PRO A 748 -2.11 23.74 22.02
CA PRO A 748 -0.75 23.83 21.52
C PRO A 748 0.33 23.41 22.53
N ASN A 749 0.00 23.29 23.82
CA ASN A 749 0.92 22.85 24.87
C ASN A 749 0.85 21.34 25.14
N SER A 750 -0.08 20.63 24.49
CA SER A 750 -0.18 19.19 24.58
C SER A 750 1.03 18.50 23.96
N ILE A 751 1.45 17.39 24.54
CA ILE A 751 2.54 16.55 23.98
C ILE A 751 2.16 15.90 22.63
N ILE A 752 0.86 15.86 22.30
CA ILE A 752 0.33 15.37 21.03
C ILE A 752 -0.05 16.51 20.07
N ALA A 753 0.27 17.76 20.39
CA ALA A 753 -0.08 18.92 19.57
C ALA A 753 0.39 18.75 18.11
N GLY A 754 -0.51 19.00 17.16
CA GLY A 754 -0.25 18.85 15.74
C GLY A 754 -0.26 17.41 15.22
N MET A 755 -0.51 16.41 16.06
CA MET A 755 -0.72 15.03 15.60
C MET A 755 -2.01 14.96 14.77
N PRO A 756 -1.99 14.41 13.56
CA PRO A 756 -3.21 14.12 12.82
C PRO A 756 -4.07 13.12 13.61
N VAL A 757 -5.37 13.35 13.68
CA VAL A 757 -6.32 12.50 14.42
C VAL A 757 -7.60 12.33 13.64
N LEU A 758 -8.37 11.30 13.97
CA LEU A 758 -9.74 11.13 13.48
C LEU A 758 -10.66 12.15 14.21
N GLU A 759 -11.24 13.06 13.47
CA GLU A 759 -11.98 14.22 13.97
C GLU A 759 -13.43 13.88 14.37
N VAL A 760 -13.58 12.80 15.16
CA VAL A 760 -14.88 12.21 15.53
C VAL A 760 -15.85 13.20 16.16
N TRP A 761 -15.36 14.24 16.85
CA TRP A 761 -16.19 15.27 17.53
C TRP A 761 -16.95 16.18 16.55
N LYS A 762 -16.65 16.11 15.25
CA LYS A 762 -17.41 16.85 14.23
C LYS A 762 -18.71 16.17 13.85
N SER A 763 -18.92 14.91 14.23
CA SER A 763 -20.16 14.19 13.95
C SER A 763 -21.32 14.65 14.85
N LYS A 764 -22.55 14.27 14.48
CA LYS A 764 -23.75 14.65 15.23
C LYS A 764 -23.76 14.04 16.62
N GLN A 765 -23.37 12.76 16.75
CA GLN A 765 -23.30 12.03 18.01
C GLN A 765 -22.07 11.13 18.05
N VAL A 766 -21.40 11.08 19.20
CA VAL A 766 -20.23 10.21 19.44
C VAL A 766 -20.48 9.34 20.66
N ILE A 767 -20.23 8.06 20.55
CA ILE A 767 -20.22 7.12 21.69
C ILE A 767 -18.83 6.55 21.84
N VAL A 768 -18.21 6.80 22.98
CA VAL A 768 -16.87 6.30 23.29
C VAL A 768 -16.97 5.11 24.24
N MET A 769 -16.52 3.95 23.77
CA MET A 769 -16.52 2.70 24.53
C MET A 769 -15.13 2.46 25.13
N LYS A 770 -15.01 2.60 26.46
CA LYS A 770 -13.78 2.38 27.23
C LYS A 770 -14.07 1.68 28.56
N ARG A 771 -13.04 1.09 29.17
CA ARG A 771 -13.18 0.52 30.53
C ARG A 771 -13.25 1.58 31.62
N SER A 772 -12.58 2.71 31.41
CA SER A 772 -12.49 3.82 32.34
C SER A 772 -12.14 5.11 31.62
N LEU A 773 -12.25 6.24 32.27
CA LEU A 773 -11.82 7.55 31.77
C LEU A 773 -10.29 7.74 31.72
N GLY A 774 -9.52 6.72 32.12
CA GLY A 774 -8.07 6.80 32.18
C GLY A 774 -7.41 7.21 30.85
N VAL A 775 -6.24 7.83 30.95
CA VAL A 775 -5.42 8.28 29.81
C VAL A 775 -4.97 7.13 28.91
N GLY A 776 -4.61 7.45 27.66
CA GLY A 776 -4.03 6.53 26.69
C GLY A 776 -2.52 6.34 26.88
N TYR A 777 -1.85 5.85 25.85
CA TYR A 777 -0.39 5.65 25.87
C TYR A 777 0.40 6.96 25.92
N ALA A 778 -0.16 8.04 25.38
CA ALA A 778 0.46 9.37 25.44
C ALA A 778 0.37 10.01 26.82
N ALA A 779 -0.38 9.41 27.76
CA ALA A 779 -0.65 9.94 29.10
C ALA A 779 -1.26 11.35 29.08
N VAL A 780 -2.09 11.64 28.07
CA VAL A 780 -2.81 12.91 27.88
C VAL A 780 -4.30 12.66 28.08
N ASP A 781 -4.95 13.55 28.83
CA ASP A 781 -6.39 13.53 28.96
C ASP A 781 -7.06 13.89 27.62
N ASN A 782 -8.27 13.38 27.40
CA ASN A 782 -8.97 13.55 26.15
C ASN A 782 -10.22 14.44 26.32
N PRO A 783 -10.20 15.68 25.78
CA PRO A 783 -11.31 16.61 25.91
C PRO A 783 -12.61 16.12 25.26
N ILE A 784 -12.54 15.20 24.30
CA ILE A 784 -13.75 14.71 23.62
C ILE A 784 -14.75 14.05 24.58
N PHE A 785 -14.29 13.46 25.70
CA PHE A 785 -15.17 12.80 26.69
C PHE A 785 -16.15 13.77 27.37
N TYR A 786 -15.85 15.06 27.32
CA TYR A 786 -16.60 16.12 27.97
C TYR A 786 -17.36 17.01 26.99
N LYS A 787 -17.32 16.69 25.67
CA LYS A 787 -18.04 17.45 24.66
C LYS A 787 -19.54 17.11 24.70
N PRO A 788 -20.43 18.09 24.40
CA PRO A 788 -21.88 17.91 24.53
C PRO A 788 -22.47 16.85 23.61
N ASN A 789 -21.81 16.55 22.48
CA ASN A 789 -22.23 15.51 21.54
C ASN A 789 -21.60 14.14 21.82
N THR A 790 -20.87 13.99 22.93
CA THR A 790 -20.17 12.76 23.26
C THR A 790 -20.74 12.09 24.50
N SER A 791 -20.97 10.80 24.41
CA SER A 791 -21.44 9.95 25.50
C SER A 791 -20.45 8.82 25.76
N MET A 792 -20.27 8.44 27.01
CA MET A 792 -19.36 7.39 27.45
C MET A 792 -20.12 6.10 27.75
N LEU A 793 -19.78 5.02 27.07
CA LEU A 793 -20.26 3.67 27.38
C LEU A 793 -19.12 2.90 28.06
N LEU A 794 -19.15 2.91 29.40
CA LEU A 794 -18.09 2.32 30.22
C LEU A 794 -18.30 0.80 30.39
N GLY A 795 -17.25 0.03 30.05
CA GLY A 795 -17.29 -1.43 30.16
C GLY A 795 -16.18 -2.14 29.40
N ASP A 796 -16.17 -3.46 29.50
CA ASP A 796 -15.31 -4.31 28.71
C ASP A 796 -15.81 -4.34 27.25
N ALA A 797 -14.95 -3.97 26.31
CA ALA A 797 -15.35 -3.80 24.90
C ALA A 797 -16.00 -5.05 24.31
N LYS A 798 -15.50 -6.26 24.62
CA LYS A 798 -16.09 -7.50 24.10
C LYS A 798 -17.50 -7.71 24.65
N LYS A 799 -17.67 -7.65 25.98
CA LYS A 799 -18.98 -7.87 26.61
C LYS A 799 -19.99 -6.83 26.15
N THR A 800 -19.56 -5.57 26.03
CA THR A 800 -20.42 -4.48 25.58
C THR A 800 -20.83 -4.64 24.12
N CYS A 801 -19.88 -5.00 23.24
CA CYS A 801 -20.19 -5.27 21.82
C CYS A 801 -21.07 -6.51 21.62
N ASP A 802 -20.86 -7.59 22.41
CA ASP A 802 -21.72 -8.76 22.40
C ASP A 802 -23.18 -8.37 22.79
N ALA A 803 -23.33 -7.56 23.85
CA ALA A 803 -24.65 -7.09 24.31
C ALA A 803 -25.33 -6.17 23.27
N LEU A 804 -24.59 -5.26 22.63
CA LEU A 804 -25.11 -4.40 21.57
C LEU A 804 -25.55 -5.21 20.36
N SER A 805 -24.70 -6.18 19.90
CA SER A 805 -25.03 -7.04 18.78
C SER A 805 -26.30 -7.87 19.06
N ALA A 806 -26.44 -8.41 20.27
CA ALA A 806 -27.65 -9.16 20.67
C ALA A 806 -28.90 -8.26 20.63
N LYS A 807 -28.86 -7.07 21.24
CA LYS A 807 -30.02 -6.15 21.30
C LYS A 807 -30.40 -5.54 19.95
N VAL A 808 -29.44 -5.31 19.07
CA VAL A 808 -29.70 -4.83 17.72
C VAL A 808 -30.36 -5.92 16.85
N ARG A 809 -30.10 -7.20 17.15
CA ARG A 809 -30.76 -8.33 16.51
C ARG A 809 -32.19 -8.59 17.01
N GLU A 810 -32.46 -8.29 18.28
CA GLU A 810 -33.77 -8.50 18.91
C GLU A 810 -34.82 -7.48 18.48
N GLY A 811 -34.42 -6.35 17.92
CA GLY A 811 -35.32 -5.24 17.60
C GLY A 811 -35.05 -4.47 16.37
#